data_9d0d49eeb96e94102bfb509341ea5365
#
_entry.id   9d0d49eeb96e94102bfb509341ea5365
#
_cell.length_a   1.000
_cell.length_b   1.000
_cell.length_c   1.000
_cell.angle_alpha   90.00
_cell.angle_beta   90.00
_cell.angle_gamma   90.00
#
_symmetry.space_group_name_H-M   'P 1'
#
loop_
_entity.id
_entity.type
_entity.pdbx_description
1 polymer ?
#
loop_
_entity_poly.entity_id
_entity_poly.type
_entity_poly.pdbx_seq_one_letter_code
_entity_poly.pdbx_strand_id
1 'polypeptide(L)'
;MKRLPLIFAVIAFLRVIPSYALTNADINSYKIEEFIEALKQSIETKDLATYKEAFSSDLKNIEVAQLENFFNEFSMSSVSVESISINKQDSYRPRIYLTLLFQNSYSLILDTWQLDVVNVDGYWRILNKETIGQTQTLYKLNIPSDRIERVRRVEVRHKDISISFRDPVVFYDNIPEIETCLILIGKGNIEFTPSLPREQHNLELFHNDKTLKSSIDSIYLRFSPSFFKDNITIVRGAEGAKLVEDSEMNLAREIFMKNYPRSFTVRSSLTRDFFSILPQGEEAAFEFRVNKMGELTYIFSPFAFEEINLYQWKNERIICLYSPPLDGEGKRMFVSFGQKFDVKEYQLDVNYNPSENHFSGMAKVLFESKVGRLSSIKLILNPELKILRINDKGQNRLFFSQDDFRKTVYVYLLDQLASGEQGEIDIYYRGKLPPLKGASDTSEALQRESKIEFIETKDKVFLYSRTSYWYPAPSEEDYFTARLKLVLPYGYSAVSNGRLVDDFNMKRMGDAQGIDENDHSVYIFEVKNQVKYLSFITGRLEKEGELKDPIPIDYYRGPRTQAYTGRIFKTAGEVIDFYQSRFGPYPFDKLSIVRNVGVSKGGHSPPALVIINDLPRMSGVSSRRMTRSPVDLSRWDEYFLAHEIAHQWWGQGVSWESYHDQWISEGLAQFSASLFLREKYGEDDFGDIVKKYSTWTKKKSGWGSIMMGSRISHLDFEAYQSVIYNKTALVLNMLRDILGDEMFYLGMQRFFLRNKYSAANTHSFINIFNELAENDLDDFFRGWFRSYHLPDVKVVYSVEKDSNGFLLRVNVIQDERFFMFPLWLEWKENGNRVRKKILADKKVVSFEFNMKNKPKKIRINPDGAVPGWFHIQKS
;
A
#
# COMPACT_ATOMS: atom_id res chain seq x y z
N MET A 1 -36.08 -44.95 -40.47
CA MET A 1 -34.63 -45.02 -40.27
C MET A 1 -34.19 -43.98 -39.28
N LYS A 2 -33.53 -44.47 -38.28
CA LYS A 2 -33.26 -43.87 -36.96
C LYS A 2 -32.46 -42.58 -37.02
N ARG A 3 -32.93 -41.53 -36.36
CA ARG A 3 -32.15 -40.31 -35.98
C ARG A 3 -31.50 -40.60 -34.63
N LEU A 4 -30.16 -40.60 -34.61
CA LEU A 4 -29.35 -40.49 -33.38
C LEU A 4 -29.22 -39.01 -32.98
N PRO A 5 -29.36 -38.63 -31.72
CA PRO A 5 -28.99 -37.32 -31.26
C PRO A 5 -27.49 -37.29 -30.95
N LEU A 6 -26.82 -36.28 -31.47
CA LEU A 6 -25.45 -35.92 -31.09
C LEU A 6 -25.48 -35.37 -29.66
N ILE A 7 -24.91 -36.13 -28.76
CA ILE A 7 -24.59 -35.65 -27.41
C ILE A 7 -23.27 -34.86 -27.50
N PHE A 8 -23.35 -33.56 -27.39
CA PHE A 8 -22.16 -32.70 -27.11
C PHE A 8 -21.71 -32.99 -25.69
N ALA A 9 -20.67 -33.79 -25.57
CA ALA A 9 -19.92 -33.88 -24.33
C ALA A 9 -19.12 -32.59 -24.20
N VAL A 10 -19.62 -31.66 -23.39
CA VAL A 10 -18.83 -30.56 -22.84
C VAL A 10 -17.85 -31.20 -21.86
N ILE A 11 -16.63 -31.46 -22.33
CA ILE A 11 -15.51 -31.77 -21.46
C ILE A 11 -15.17 -30.46 -20.75
N ALA A 12 -15.72 -30.28 -19.56
CA ALA A 12 -15.23 -29.32 -18.60
C ALA A 12 -13.78 -29.67 -18.30
N PHE A 13 -12.83 -28.96 -18.91
CA PHE A 13 -11.49 -28.83 -18.39
C PHE A 13 -11.60 -28.02 -17.10
N LEU A 14 -12.03 -28.66 -16.05
CA LEU A 14 -11.59 -28.31 -14.70
C LEU A 14 -10.07 -28.53 -14.72
N ARG A 15 -9.31 -27.53 -15.14
CA ARG A 15 -7.97 -27.38 -14.61
C ARG A 15 -8.15 -27.19 -13.11
N VAL A 16 -8.06 -28.29 -12.40
CA VAL A 16 -7.62 -28.32 -11.01
C VAL A 16 -6.31 -27.51 -11.06
N ILE A 17 -6.39 -26.24 -10.65
CA ILE A 17 -5.22 -25.53 -10.14
C ILE A 17 -4.75 -26.50 -9.06
N PRO A 18 -3.53 -27.06 -9.14
CA PRO A 18 -3.05 -27.81 -8.02
C PRO A 18 -3.14 -26.81 -6.86
N SER A 19 -4.01 -27.08 -5.90
CA SER A 19 -3.75 -26.61 -4.54
C SER A 19 -2.28 -27.01 -4.39
N TYR A 20 -1.40 -26.03 -4.24
CA TYR A 20 -0.12 -26.30 -3.65
C TYR A 20 -0.47 -26.83 -2.27
N ALA A 21 -0.70 -28.15 -2.20
CA ALA A 21 -0.42 -28.88 -0.99
C ALA A 21 0.97 -28.37 -0.64
N LEU A 22 1.09 -27.68 0.48
CA LEU A 22 2.36 -27.34 1.07
C LEU A 22 3.11 -28.67 1.16
N THR A 23 3.90 -28.99 0.12
CA THR A 23 4.92 -30.01 0.20
C THR A 23 5.71 -29.57 1.41
N ASN A 24 5.92 -30.47 2.37
CA ASN A 24 6.79 -30.25 3.52
C ASN A 24 8.02 -29.51 3.00
N ALA A 25 8.18 -28.27 3.46
CA ALA A 25 9.26 -27.42 2.98
C ALA A 25 10.56 -28.18 3.26
N ASP A 26 11.41 -28.28 2.25
CA ASP A 26 12.61 -29.11 2.35
C ASP A 26 13.74 -28.30 2.96
N ILE A 27 14.24 -28.71 4.11
CA ILE A 27 15.41 -28.12 4.78
C ILE A 27 16.67 -28.21 3.89
N ASN A 28 16.68 -29.10 2.92
CA ASN A 28 17.73 -29.24 1.93
C ASN A 28 17.39 -28.54 0.61
N SER A 29 16.59 -27.49 0.63
CA SER A 29 16.28 -26.73 -0.57
C SER A 29 17.44 -25.87 -1.04
N TYR A 30 17.52 -25.67 -2.37
CA TYR A 30 18.40 -24.67 -3.00
C TYR A 30 17.88 -23.24 -2.81
N LYS A 31 16.59 -23.09 -2.49
CA LYS A 31 15.96 -21.79 -2.25
C LYS A 31 15.98 -21.45 -0.77
N ILE A 32 16.43 -20.25 -0.45
CA ILE A 32 16.52 -19.80 0.94
C ILE A 32 15.15 -19.67 1.59
N GLU A 33 14.13 -19.34 0.81
CA GLU A 33 12.75 -19.21 1.30
C GLU A 33 12.20 -20.56 1.79
N GLU A 34 12.42 -21.62 1.01
CA GLU A 34 12.03 -22.99 1.39
C GLU A 34 12.82 -23.48 2.60
N PHE A 35 14.12 -23.21 2.64
CA PHE A 35 14.97 -23.50 3.80
C PHE A 35 14.46 -22.81 5.07
N ILE A 36 14.13 -21.53 4.99
CA ILE A 36 13.64 -20.77 6.14
C ILE A 36 12.29 -21.28 6.60
N GLU A 37 11.39 -21.59 5.68
CA GLU A 37 10.08 -22.14 6.05
C GLU A 37 10.21 -23.54 6.68
N ALA A 38 11.09 -24.39 6.17
CA ALA A 38 11.40 -25.68 6.79
C ALA A 38 12.01 -25.54 8.19
N LEU A 39 12.94 -24.58 8.35
CA LEU A 39 13.53 -24.27 9.66
C LEU A 39 12.46 -23.81 10.65
N LYS A 40 11.61 -22.86 10.25
CA LYS A 40 10.50 -22.38 11.06
C LYS A 40 9.57 -23.53 11.44
N GLN A 41 9.14 -24.31 10.48
CA GLN A 41 8.26 -25.45 10.70
C GLN A 41 8.88 -26.46 11.67
N SER A 42 10.19 -26.75 11.54
CA SER A 42 10.89 -27.69 12.45
C SER A 42 10.88 -27.21 13.90
N ILE A 43 11.03 -25.90 14.13
CA ILE A 43 10.97 -25.30 15.47
C ILE A 43 9.53 -25.37 16.02
N GLU A 44 8.56 -24.93 15.25
CA GLU A 44 7.15 -24.88 15.66
C GLU A 44 6.57 -26.28 15.93
N THR A 45 6.99 -27.28 15.14
CA THR A 45 6.58 -28.68 15.33
C THR A 45 7.44 -29.43 16.33
N LYS A 46 8.50 -28.83 16.84
CA LYS A 46 9.50 -29.47 17.69
C LYS A 46 10.18 -30.67 17.00
N ASP A 47 10.29 -30.61 15.67
CA ASP A 47 10.99 -31.63 14.89
C ASP A 47 12.49 -31.39 14.95
N LEU A 48 13.12 -31.95 16.00
CA LEU A 48 14.55 -31.82 16.25
C LEU A 48 15.40 -32.51 15.18
N ALA A 49 14.86 -33.49 14.47
CA ALA A 49 15.61 -34.19 13.40
C ALA A 49 15.78 -33.25 12.19
N THR A 50 14.71 -32.64 11.71
CA THR A 50 14.77 -31.64 10.62
C THR A 50 15.55 -30.39 11.06
N TYR A 51 15.35 -29.90 12.28
CA TYR A 51 16.12 -28.78 12.83
C TYR A 51 17.61 -29.03 12.82
N LYS A 52 18.05 -30.24 13.21
CA LYS A 52 19.45 -30.66 13.19
C LYS A 52 20.10 -30.52 11.82
N GLU A 53 19.39 -30.88 10.76
CA GLU A 53 19.91 -30.83 9.40
C GLU A 53 20.12 -29.40 8.88
N ALA A 54 19.53 -28.39 9.52
CA ALA A 54 19.76 -26.99 9.15
C ALA A 54 21.17 -26.49 9.47
N PHE A 55 21.89 -27.15 10.38
CA PHE A 55 23.20 -26.70 10.86
C PHE A 55 24.37 -27.34 10.11
N SER A 56 25.49 -26.66 10.07
CA SER A 56 26.78 -27.23 9.66
C SER A 56 27.20 -28.35 10.63
N SER A 57 28.08 -29.26 10.18
CA SER A 57 28.43 -30.50 10.90
C SER A 57 28.83 -30.30 12.36
N ASP A 58 29.52 -29.18 12.66
CA ASP A 58 30.16 -28.97 13.95
C ASP A 58 29.19 -28.50 15.05
N LEU A 59 28.07 -27.90 14.68
CA LEU A 59 27.08 -27.33 15.61
C LEU A 59 25.85 -28.22 15.84
N LYS A 60 25.58 -29.18 14.96
CA LYS A 60 24.34 -29.95 14.92
C LYS A 60 23.89 -30.50 16.29
N ASN A 61 24.79 -31.16 17.03
CA ASN A 61 24.40 -31.81 18.28
C ASN A 61 24.25 -30.83 19.43
N ILE A 62 25.06 -29.77 19.45
CA ILE A 62 25.02 -28.75 20.49
C ILE A 62 23.70 -27.97 20.41
N GLU A 63 23.33 -27.54 19.22
CA GLU A 63 22.12 -26.75 19.00
C GLU A 63 20.83 -27.54 19.26
N VAL A 64 20.82 -28.82 18.89
CA VAL A 64 19.68 -29.70 19.20
C VAL A 64 19.52 -29.86 20.70
N ALA A 65 20.61 -30.15 21.42
CA ALA A 65 20.57 -30.30 22.87
C ALA A 65 20.15 -28.99 23.57
N GLN A 66 20.58 -27.84 23.08
CA GLN A 66 20.18 -26.54 23.63
C GLN A 66 18.68 -26.28 23.39
N LEU A 67 18.17 -26.54 22.20
CA LEU A 67 16.75 -26.35 21.89
C LEU A 67 15.87 -27.33 22.69
N GLU A 68 16.29 -28.58 22.80
CA GLU A 68 15.58 -29.59 23.58
C GLU A 68 15.55 -29.22 25.08
N ASN A 69 16.69 -28.79 25.65
CA ASN A 69 16.75 -28.30 27.02
C ASN A 69 15.84 -27.09 27.23
N PHE A 70 15.83 -26.17 26.27
CA PHE A 70 14.97 -24.99 26.33
C PHE A 70 13.49 -25.38 26.36
N PHE A 71 13.05 -26.30 25.49
CA PHE A 71 11.67 -26.80 25.50
C PHE A 71 11.29 -27.50 26.81
N ASN A 72 12.22 -28.19 27.41
CA ASN A 72 12.01 -28.89 28.68
C ASN A 72 11.99 -27.94 29.88
N GLU A 73 12.90 -26.96 29.91
CA GLU A 73 13.01 -25.99 31.00
C GLU A 73 11.76 -25.12 31.13
N PHE A 74 11.21 -24.66 30.01
CA PHE A 74 10.05 -23.79 30.04
C PHE A 74 8.70 -24.52 30.06
N SER A 75 8.66 -25.85 30.04
CA SER A 75 7.41 -26.65 30.06
C SER A 75 6.36 -26.10 29.12
N MET A 76 6.77 -25.67 27.91
CA MET A 76 5.97 -24.87 27.00
C MET A 76 4.86 -25.68 26.35
N SER A 77 3.63 -25.16 26.40
CA SER A 77 2.51 -25.73 25.65
C SER A 77 2.66 -25.47 24.14
N SER A 78 3.18 -24.31 23.75
CA SER A 78 3.39 -23.98 22.33
C SER A 78 4.63 -23.11 22.10
N VAL A 79 5.18 -23.23 20.90
CA VAL A 79 6.19 -22.32 20.36
C VAL A 79 5.75 -21.89 18.97
N SER A 80 5.91 -20.61 18.67
CA SER A 80 5.69 -20.09 17.33
C SER A 80 6.82 -19.13 16.92
N VAL A 81 7.10 -19.09 15.63
CA VAL A 81 8.02 -18.12 15.06
C VAL A 81 7.21 -16.89 14.65
N GLU A 82 7.24 -15.85 15.47
CA GLU A 82 6.42 -14.65 15.30
C GLU A 82 6.94 -13.74 14.17
N SER A 83 8.23 -13.76 13.95
CA SER A 83 8.81 -13.01 12.85
C SER A 83 10.12 -13.62 12.37
N ILE A 84 10.32 -13.52 11.09
CA ILE A 84 11.56 -13.89 10.41
C ILE A 84 12.00 -12.72 9.56
N SER A 85 13.29 -12.47 9.57
CA SER A 85 13.84 -11.40 8.78
C SER A 85 15.23 -11.74 8.29
N ILE A 86 15.63 -11.21 7.14
CA ILE A 86 16.90 -11.49 6.51
C ILE A 86 17.63 -10.19 6.24
N ASN A 87 18.87 -10.10 6.72
CA ASN A 87 19.75 -9.03 6.31
C ASN A 87 20.21 -9.27 4.86
N LYS A 88 19.97 -8.28 4.02
CA LYS A 88 20.14 -8.35 2.56
C LYS A 88 21.52 -7.87 2.09
N GLN A 89 22.41 -7.52 3.01
CA GLN A 89 23.69 -6.89 2.67
C GLN A 89 24.66 -7.82 1.97
N ASP A 90 24.64 -9.10 2.34
CA ASP A 90 25.48 -10.13 1.72
C ASP A 90 24.62 -11.29 1.22
N SER A 91 24.49 -11.42 -0.08
CA SER A 91 23.71 -12.49 -0.71
C SER A 91 24.38 -13.88 -0.61
N TYR A 92 25.66 -13.93 -0.31
CA TYR A 92 26.39 -15.20 -0.15
C TYR A 92 26.40 -15.69 1.29
N ARG A 93 26.27 -14.75 2.26
CA ARG A 93 26.20 -15.04 3.69
C ARG A 93 25.13 -14.18 4.35
N PRO A 94 23.85 -14.41 4.01
CA PRO A 94 22.78 -13.68 4.63
C PRO A 94 22.69 -14.01 6.12
N ARG A 95 22.24 -13.04 6.89
CA ARG A 95 21.95 -13.18 8.31
C ARG A 95 20.46 -13.26 8.52
N ILE A 96 19.98 -14.29 9.19
CA ILE A 96 18.55 -14.50 9.48
C ILE A 96 18.31 -14.16 10.93
N TYR A 97 17.23 -13.47 11.21
CA TYR A 97 16.78 -13.17 12.56
C TYR A 97 15.41 -13.83 12.77
N LEU A 98 15.30 -14.59 13.85
CA LEU A 98 14.06 -15.25 14.25
C LEU A 98 13.62 -14.70 15.60
N THR A 99 12.36 -14.26 15.72
CA THR A 99 11.74 -14.03 17.00
C THR A 99 10.77 -15.15 17.30
N LEU A 100 11.02 -15.85 18.38
CA LEU A 100 10.27 -17.00 18.84
C LEU A 100 9.40 -16.57 20.02
N LEU A 101 8.14 -16.92 19.96
CA LEU A 101 7.21 -16.76 21.06
C LEU A 101 6.97 -18.13 21.68
N PHE A 102 7.35 -18.26 22.93
CA PHE A 102 7.04 -19.44 23.77
C PHE A 102 5.87 -19.07 24.67
N GLN A 103 4.83 -19.86 24.62
CA GLN A 103 3.60 -19.60 25.36
C GLN A 103 3.22 -20.81 26.22
N ASN A 104 2.86 -20.54 27.46
CA ASN A 104 2.13 -21.48 28.32
C ASN A 104 0.84 -20.82 28.84
N SER A 105 0.13 -21.50 29.76
CA SER A 105 -1.15 -21.00 30.31
C SER A 105 -1.02 -19.65 31.07
N TYR A 106 0.19 -19.21 31.44
CA TYR A 106 0.42 -18.11 32.37
C TYR A 106 1.48 -17.11 31.91
N SER A 107 2.32 -17.46 30.94
CA SER A 107 3.44 -16.60 30.52
C SER A 107 3.74 -16.67 29.03
N LEU A 108 4.28 -15.60 28.53
CA LEU A 108 4.81 -15.45 27.18
C LEU A 108 6.29 -15.09 27.29
N ILE A 109 7.14 -15.81 26.58
CA ILE A 109 8.57 -15.55 26.50
C ILE A 109 8.89 -15.26 25.04
N LEU A 110 9.55 -14.13 24.78
CA LEU A 110 10.10 -13.82 23.47
C LEU A 110 11.61 -14.08 23.49
N ASP A 111 12.08 -14.84 22.53
CA ASP A 111 13.49 -15.10 22.31
C ASP A 111 13.87 -14.72 20.86
N THR A 112 14.95 -14.00 20.68
CA THR A 112 15.38 -13.55 19.36
C THR A 112 16.76 -14.12 19.04
N TRP A 113 16.82 -14.87 17.95
CA TRP A 113 18.04 -15.49 17.46
C TRP A 113 18.55 -14.81 16.20
N GLN A 114 19.86 -14.65 16.13
CA GLN A 114 20.60 -14.31 14.93
C GLN A 114 21.27 -15.57 14.40
N LEU A 115 21.03 -15.87 13.12
CA LEU A 115 21.58 -17.03 12.43
C LEU A 115 22.44 -16.54 11.25
N ASP A 116 23.73 -16.88 11.27
CA ASP A 116 24.59 -16.67 10.12
C ASP A 116 24.48 -17.88 9.22
N VAL A 117 24.01 -17.70 7.99
CA VAL A 117 23.80 -18.80 7.04
C VAL A 117 24.70 -18.70 5.83
N VAL A 118 25.04 -19.85 5.24
CA VAL A 118 25.86 -19.95 4.04
C VAL A 118 25.28 -20.98 3.09
N ASN A 119 25.50 -20.78 1.80
CA ASN A 119 25.19 -21.79 0.80
C ASN A 119 26.41 -22.70 0.62
N VAL A 120 26.26 -23.99 0.93
CA VAL A 120 27.30 -25.03 0.77
C VAL A 120 26.79 -26.04 -0.25
N ASP A 121 27.47 -26.18 -1.36
CA ASP A 121 27.12 -27.10 -2.47
C ASP A 121 25.67 -26.95 -2.96
N GLY A 122 25.15 -25.71 -2.94
CA GLY A 122 23.80 -25.40 -3.35
C GLY A 122 22.78 -25.40 -2.20
N TYR A 123 23.09 -25.94 -1.03
CA TYR A 123 22.19 -26.05 0.11
C TYR A 123 22.50 -25.03 1.19
N TRP A 124 21.46 -24.45 1.81
CA TRP A 124 21.63 -23.52 2.91
C TRP A 124 21.93 -24.23 4.22
N ARG A 125 22.88 -23.68 4.99
CA ARG A 125 23.25 -24.21 6.32
C ARG A 125 23.53 -23.06 7.28
N ILE A 126 23.17 -23.22 8.54
CA ILE A 126 23.49 -22.31 9.64
C ILE A 126 24.91 -22.60 10.09
N LEU A 127 25.77 -21.60 10.01
CA LEU A 127 27.14 -21.65 10.50
C LEU A 127 27.25 -21.27 11.98
N ASN A 128 26.42 -20.31 12.42
CA ASN A 128 26.42 -19.78 13.76
C ASN A 128 25.01 -19.38 14.18
N LYS A 129 24.71 -19.53 15.47
CA LYS A 129 23.50 -19.06 16.11
C LYS A 129 23.85 -18.30 17.36
N GLU A 130 23.31 -17.12 17.51
CA GLU A 130 23.46 -16.27 18.70
C GLU A 130 22.07 -15.83 19.20
N THR A 131 21.82 -15.97 20.50
CA THR A 131 20.66 -15.37 21.13
C THR A 131 20.97 -13.89 21.38
N ILE A 132 20.27 -13.02 20.67
CA ILE A 132 20.49 -11.57 20.72
C ILE A 132 19.46 -10.84 21.57
N GLY A 133 18.44 -11.53 22.04
CA GLY A 133 17.43 -10.96 22.94
C GLY A 133 16.56 -12.06 23.54
N GLN A 134 16.31 -11.99 24.84
CA GLN A 134 15.38 -12.85 25.55
C GLN A 134 14.57 -12.02 26.56
N THR A 135 13.24 -12.15 26.52
CA THR A 135 12.37 -11.48 27.50
C THR A 135 11.42 -12.49 28.14
N GLN A 136 11.36 -12.46 29.44
CA GLN A 136 10.35 -13.19 30.22
C GLN A 136 9.19 -12.26 30.53
N THR A 137 8.16 -12.27 29.76
CA THR A 137 6.96 -11.43 29.85
C THR A 137 6.97 -10.21 28.92
N LEU A 138 5.77 -9.71 28.61
CA LEU A 138 5.57 -8.44 27.93
C LEU A 138 5.94 -7.30 28.88
N TYR A 139 7.15 -6.78 28.79
CA TYR A 139 7.60 -5.70 29.64
C TYR A 139 6.94 -4.37 29.24
N LYS A 140 6.43 -3.69 30.24
CA LYS A 140 6.19 -2.26 30.11
C LYS A 140 7.55 -1.57 30.20
N LEU A 141 8.10 -1.18 29.05
CA LEU A 141 9.39 -0.47 29.02
C LEU A 141 9.32 0.84 29.79
N ASN A 142 10.37 1.16 30.52
CA ASN A 142 10.57 2.43 31.19
C ASN A 142 12.08 2.75 31.31
N ILE A 143 12.40 3.92 31.86
CA ILE A 143 13.77 4.33 32.16
C ILE A 143 13.97 4.20 33.67
N PRO A 144 14.71 3.18 34.14
CA PRO A 144 15.01 3.00 35.56
C PRO A 144 16.08 3.96 36.03
N SER A 145 16.10 4.24 37.35
CA SER A 145 17.03 5.17 37.96
C SER A 145 18.44 4.59 38.22
N ASP A 146 18.58 3.29 38.11
CA ASP A 146 19.83 2.55 38.36
C ASP A 146 20.59 2.18 37.07
N ARG A 147 20.02 2.46 35.90
CA ARG A 147 20.68 2.24 34.61
C ARG A 147 21.00 3.55 33.91
N ILE A 148 21.86 4.35 34.52
CA ILE A 148 22.25 5.66 34.04
C ILE A 148 23.76 5.82 34.23
N GLU A 149 24.43 6.34 33.22
CA GLU A 149 25.85 6.69 33.32
C GLU A 149 26.19 7.97 32.57
N ARG A 150 27.15 8.73 33.08
CA ARG A 150 27.77 9.83 32.34
C ARG A 150 29.04 9.30 31.68
N VAL A 151 29.13 9.45 30.39
CA VAL A 151 30.25 8.91 29.60
C VAL A 151 31.00 10.01 28.87
N ARG A 152 32.25 9.77 28.52
CA ARG A 152 33.09 10.76 27.82
C ARG A 152 32.59 11.02 26.39
N ARG A 153 32.11 9.96 25.69
CA ARG A 153 31.71 10.07 24.31
C ARG A 153 30.77 8.92 23.94
N VAL A 154 29.76 9.23 23.11
CA VAL A 154 28.94 8.26 22.40
C VAL A 154 29.02 8.55 20.92
N GLU A 155 29.28 7.54 20.11
CA GLU A 155 29.23 7.59 18.66
C GLU A 155 28.25 6.55 18.14
N VAL A 156 27.41 6.96 17.19
CA VAL A 156 26.55 6.07 16.40
C VAL A 156 26.92 6.25 14.94
N ARG A 157 27.28 5.17 14.28
CA ARG A 157 27.61 5.19 12.84
C ARG A 157 26.91 4.05 12.13
N HIS A 158 26.03 4.40 11.24
CA HIS A 158 25.30 3.42 10.46
C HIS A 158 24.88 3.98 9.10
N LYS A 159 25.29 3.30 8.01
CA LYS A 159 24.95 3.72 6.65
C LYS A 159 25.23 5.23 6.42
N ASP A 160 24.20 5.97 6.07
CA ASP A 160 24.26 7.39 5.70
C ASP A 160 24.12 8.35 6.89
N ILE A 161 24.05 7.82 8.15
CA ILE A 161 23.88 8.63 9.35
C ILE A 161 25.05 8.45 10.31
N SER A 162 25.50 9.57 10.87
CA SER A 162 26.45 9.58 11.97
C SER A 162 26.00 10.55 13.07
N ILE A 163 26.18 10.12 14.33
CA ILE A 163 25.80 10.89 15.51
C ILE A 163 26.97 10.85 16.48
N SER A 164 27.28 11.96 17.10
CA SER A 164 28.34 12.04 18.13
C SER A 164 27.93 12.94 19.27
N PHE A 165 28.13 12.47 20.52
CA PHE A 165 27.92 13.23 21.72
C PHE A 165 29.22 13.31 22.54
N ARG A 166 29.45 14.46 23.16
CA ARG A 166 30.57 14.66 24.11
C ARG A 166 30.01 14.85 25.50
N ASP A 167 30.56 14.09 26.44
CA ASP A 167 30.19 14.09 27.86
C ASP A 167 28.67 13.97 28.11
N PRO A 168 27.94 13.10 27.36
CA PRO A 168 26.52 12.94 27.57
C PRO A 168 26.19 12.14 28.84
N VAL A 169 24.95 12.36 29.33
CA VAL A 169 24.29 11.41 30.21
C VAL A 169 23.56 10.41 29.34
N VAL A 170 23.77 9.12 29.59
CA VAL A 170 23.19 7.99 28.89
C VAL A 170 22.18 7.31 29.81
N PHE A 171 20.96 7.18 29.35
CA PHE A 171 19.89 6.47 30.02
C PHE A 171 19.53 5.24 29.20
N TYR A 172 19.42 4.11 29.88
CA TYR A 172 19.05 2.82 29.30
C TYR A 172 17.63 2.43 29.66
N ASP A 173 17.03 1.52 28.89
CA ASP A 173 15.75 0.92 29.25
C ASP A 173 15.90 -0.13 30.38
N ASN A 174 14.76 -0.66 30.83
CA ASN A 174 14.68 -1.61 31.93
C ASN A 174 14.80 -3.08 31.51
N ILE A 175 15.17 -3.37 30.25
CA ILE A 175 15.36 -4.76 29.81
C ILE A 175 16.71 -5.26 30.34
N PRO A 176 16.73 -6.34 31.12
CA PRO A 176 17.99 -6.89 31.65
C PRO A 176 18.88 -7.45 30.52
N GLU A 177 20.20 -7.25 30.66
CA GLU A 177 21.26 -7.88 29.85
C GLU A 177 21.28 -7.54 28.34
N ILE A 178 20.32 -6.79 27.84
CA ILE A 178 20.30 -6.32 26.45
C ILE A 178 19.96 -4.85 26.38
N GLU A 179 20.60 -4.14 25.47
CA GLU A 179 20.29 -2.75 25.14
C GLU A 179 19.41 -2.66 23.92
N THR A 180 18.27 -2.03 24.10
CA THR A 180 17.29 -1.82 23.01
C THR A 180 16.86 -0.35 22.89
N CYS A 181 17.25 0.47 23.86
CA CYS A 181 16.94 1.90 23.88
C CYS A 181 18.04 2.67 24.60
N LEU A 182 18.42 3.81 24.03
CA LEU A 182 19.25 4.82 24.70
C LEU A 182 18.58 6.18 24.59
N ILE A 183 18.68 6.96 25.66
CA ILE A 183 18.47 8.41 25.60
C ILE A 183 19.79 9.07 25.94
N LEU A 184 20.25 9.94 25.07
CA LEU A 184 21.44 10.73 25.24
C LEU A 184 21.01 12.19 25.49
N ILE A 185 21.50 12.75 26.60
CA ILE A 185 21.30 14.17 26.95
C ILE A 185 22.66 14.83 27.05
N GLY A 186 22.88 15.89 26.31
CA GLY A 186 24.15 16.61 26.23
C GLY A 186 24.39 17.25 24.87
N LYS A 187 25.57 17.77 24.63
CA LYS A 187 25.91 18.41 23.35
C LYS A 187 26.34 17.36 22.33
N GLY A 188 25.53 17.22 21.30
CA GLY A 188 25.77 16.29 20.18
C GLY A 188 25.68 16.95 18.81
N ASN A 189 26.14 16.21 17.84
CA ASN A 189 26.02 16.55 16.42
C ASN A 189 25.48 15.36 15.65
N ILE A 190 24.65 15.64 14.65
CA ILE A 190 24.11 14.67 13.70
C ILE A 190 24.48 15.08 12.28
N GLU A 191 24.89 14.12 11.49
CA GLU A 191 25.14 14.26 10.06
C GLU A 191 24.43 13.12 9.32
N PHE A 192 23.62 13.47 8.31
CA PHE A 192 22.93 12.52 7.47
C PHE A 192 23.08 12.95 6.01
N THR A 193 23.68 12.08 5.19
CA THR A 193 23.88 12.32 3.75
C THR A 193 23.35 11.12 2.97
N PRO A 194 22.18 11.25 2.31
CA PRO A 194 21.66 10.16 1.50
C PRO A 194 22.66 9.71 0.45
N SER A 195 22.89 8.41 0.32
CA SER A 195 23.81 7.84 -0.69
C SER A 195 23.28 7.96 -2.12
N LEU A 196 21.97 8.17 -2.30
CA LEU A 196 21.36 8.33 -3.61
C LEU A 196 21.25 9.82 -4.00
N PRO A 197 21.77 10.24 -5.17
CA PRO A 197 21.71 11.66 -5.62
C PRO A 197 20.29 12.23 -5.63
N ARG A 198 19.29 11.40 -5.89
CA ARG A 198 17.90 11.82 -5.89
C ARG A 198 17.39 12.15 -4.49
N GLU A 199 17.75 11.34 -3.50
CA GLU A 199 17.36 11.59 -2.12
C GLU A 199 18.11 12.78 -1.52
N GLN A 200 19.34 13.02 -1.98
CA GLN A 200 20.05 14.27 -1.71
C GLN A 200 19.28 15.48 -2.26
N HIS A 201 18.73 15.38 -3.46
CA HIS A 201 17.88 16.45 -4.01
C HIS A 201 16.58 16.62 -3.21
N ASN A 202 15.93 15.52 -2.79
CA ASN A 202 14.74 15.60 -1.92
C ASN A 202 15.09 16.30 -0.58
N LEU A 203 16.22 15.95 0.03
CA LEU A 203 16.67 16.59 1.26
C LEU A 203 16.93 18.10 1.04
N GLU A 204 17.56 18.46 -0.08
CA GLU A 204 17.84 19.85 -0.48
C GLU A 204 16.56 20.70 -0.59
N LEU A 205 15.45 20.12 -1.10
CA LEU A 205 14.15 20.82 -1.18
C LEU A 205 13.60 21.26 0.19
N PHE A 206 13.93 20.54 1.26
CA PHE A 206 13.43 20.82 2.61
C PHE A 206 14.45 21.46 3.53
N HIS A 207 15.73 21.20 3.30
CA HIS A 207 16.83 21.62 4.17
C HIS A 207 17.74 22.69 3.53
N ASN A 208 17.60 22.95 2.23
CA ASN A 208 18.48 23.78 1.40
C ASN A 208 19.94 23.28 1.36
N ASP A 209 20.19 22.02 1.68
CA ASP A 209 21.48 21.35 1.57
C ASP A 209 21.25 19.85 1.32
N LYS A 210 22.18 19.22 0.62
CA LYS A 210 22.19 17.79 0.31
C LYS A 210 22.60 16.93 1.49
N THR A 211 23.09 17.54 2.54
CA THR A 211 23.51 16.92 3.80
C THR A 211 22.83 17.61 4.97
N LEU A 212 22.14 16.85 5.80
CA LEU A 212 21.59 17.33 7.06
C LEU A 212 22.71 17.37 8.10
N LYS A 213 23.15 18.56 8.49
CA LYS A 213 24.09 18.77 9.61
C LYS A 213 23.45 19.64 10.66
N SER A 214 23.41 19.18 11.89
CA SER A 214 22.84 19.93 13.02
C SER A 214 23.49 19.58 14.33
N SER A 215 23.59 20.59 15.21
CA SER A 215 23.76 20.32 16.64
C SER A 215 22.45 19.90 17.25
N ILE A 216 22.51 18.99 18.21
CA ILE A 216 21.37 18.45 18.96
C ILE A 216 21.72 18.39 20.45
N ASP A 217 20.74 18.63 21.33
CA ASP A 217 20.94 18.62 22.80
C ASP A 217 20.46 17.29 23.41
N SER A 218 19.68 16.52 22.69
CA SER A 218 19.21 15.20 23.10
C SER A 218 18.81 14.37 21.89
N ILE A 219 18.82 13.04 22.08
CA ILE A 219 18.32 12.08 21.11
C ILE A 219 17.73 10.87 21.82
N TYR A 220 16.65 10.33 21.27
CA TYR A 220 16.08 9.03 21.61
C TYR A 220 16.49 8.03 20.54
N LEU A 221 17.08 6.93 20.93
CA LEU A 221 17.53 5.84 20.07
C LEU A 221 16.80 4.56 20.49
N ARG A 222 16.12 3.94 19.56
CA ARG A 222 15.50 2.63 19.71
C ARG A 222 16.08 1.71 18.66
N PHE A 223 16.55 0.55 19.01
CA PHE A 223 17.29 -0.32 18.11
C PHE A 223 17.25 -1.77 18.55
N SER A 224 17.62 -2.67 17.64
CA SER A 224 17.84 -4.07 17.95
C SER A 224 19.15 -4.28 18.74
N PRO A 225 19.26 -5.35 19.52
CA PRO A 225 20.51 -5.66 20.24
C PRO A 225 21.73 -5.81 19.32
N SER A 226 21.55 -6.36 18.10
CA SER A 226 22.63 -6.45 17.12
C SER A 226 23.08 -5.08 16.61
N PHE A 227 22.12 -4.16 16.38
CA PHE A 227 22.45 -2.81 15.99
C PHE A 227 23.33 -2.10 17.04
N PHE A 228 23.01 -2.25 18.33
CA PHE A 228 23.80 -1.68 19.42
C PHE A 228 25.25 -2.14 19.35
N LYS A 229 25.46 -3.45 19.25
CA LYS A 229 26.79 -4.06 19.21
C LYS A 229 27.64 -3.57 18.05
N ASP A 230 27.04 -3.44 16.88
CA ASP A 230 27.78 -3.20 15.63
C ASP A 230 27.93 -1.70 15.31
N ASN A 231 27.05 -0.83 15.81
CA ASN A 231 26.96 0.56 15.34
C ASN A 231 27.11 1.60 16.45
N ILE A 232 27.08 1.22 17.74
CA ILE A 232 27.16 2.17 18.85
C ILE A 232 28.43 1.95 19.64
N THR A 233 29.22 3.01 19.79
CA THR A 233 30.44 3.01 20.59
C THR A 233 30.27 3.94 21.76
N ILE A 234 30.46 3.43 22.98
CA ILE A 234 30.42 4.21 24.23
C ILE A 234 31.82 4.21 24.86
N VAL A 235 32.40 5.39 24.98
CA VAL A 235 33.70 5.60 25.60
C VAL A 235 33.47 6.13 27.01
N ARG A 236 33.72 5.28 28.00
CA ARG A 236 33.60 5.61 29.43
C ARG A 236 34.79 6.45 29.89
N GLY A 237 34.57 7.35 30.85
CA GLY A 237 35.64 8.13 31.52
C GLY A 237 36.30 7.34 32.61
N ALA A 238 37.42 7.87 33.16
CA ALA A 238 38.00 7.35 34.41
C ALA A 238 37.01 7.53 35.58
N GLU A 239 37.01 6.60 36.55
CA GLU A 239 36.11 6.60 37.71
C GLU A 239 36.02 7.97 38.40
N GLY A 240 34.84 8.54 38.49
CA GLY A 240 34.53 9.87 39.00
C GLY A 240 33.35 10.55 38.30
N ALA A 241 32.37 9.79 37.84
CA ALA A 241 31.20 10.36 37.14
C ALA A 241 30.45 11.37 38.02
N LYS A 242 30.26 12.60 37.51
CA LYS A 242 29.35 13.58 38.12
C LYS A 242 27.96 12.96 38.32
N LEU A 243 27.39 13.19 39.52
CA LEU A 243 26.01 12.82 39.82
C LEU A 243 25.07 13.33 38.73
N VAL A 244 24.15 12.49 38.35
CA VAL A 244 23.06 12.83 37.38
C VAL A 244 22.07 13.69 38.15
N GLU A 245 21.66 14.80 37.53
CA GLU A 245 20.71 15.73 38.15
C GLU A 245 19.25 15.23 37.96
N ASP A 246 18.39 15.51 38.91
CA ASP A 246 16.95 15.19 38.82
C ASP A 246 16.28 15.80 37.57
N SER A 247 16.78 16.97 37.13
CA SER A 247 16.34 17.63 35.91
C SER A 247 16.62 16.79 34.65
N GLU A 248 17.80 16.15 34.58
CA GLU A 248 18.20 15.28 33.47
C GLU A 248 17.37 14.01 33.48
N MET A 249 17.07 13.42 34.65
CA MET A 249 16.20 12.24 34.76
C MET A 249 14.76 12.55 34.31
N ASN A 250 14.21 13.68 34.75
CA ASN A 250 12.83 14.08 34.35
C ASN A 250 12.76 14.33 32.86
N LEU A 251 13.76 14.99 32.28
CA LEU A 251 13.83 15.18 30.82
C LEU A 251 13.94 13.85 30.07
N ALA A 252 14.75 12.90 30.55
CA ALA A 252 14.85 11.57 29.92
C ALA A 252 13.51 10.84 29.93
N ARG A 253 12.78 10.88 31.04
CA ARG A 253 11.44 10.28 31.14
C ARG A 253 10.45 10.95 30.22
N GLU A 254 10.47 12.26 30.09
CA GLU A 254 9.64 13.00 29.15
C GLU A 254 9.95 12.60 27.71
N ILE A 255 11.23 12.55 27.34
CA ILE A 255 11.68 12.12 26.01
C ILE A 255 11.21 10.67 25.73
N PHE A 256 11.36 9.77 26.71
CA PHE A 256 10.94 8.39 26.57
C PHE A 256 9.42 8.28 26.35
N MET A 257 8.62 8.86 27.23
CA MET A 257 7.17 8.78 27.16
C MET A 257 6.60 9.36 25.85
N LYS A 258 7.27 10.38 25.31
CA LYS A 258 6.92 10.99 24.03
C LYS A 258 7.26 10.11 22.84
N ASN A 259 8.46 9.52 22.83
CA ASN A 259 9.06 8.94 21.64
C ASN A 259 8.92 7.40 21.57
N TYR A 260 8.88 6.73 22.73
CA TYR A 260 8.69 5.28 22.75
C TYR A 260 7.47 4.80 21.94
N PRO A 261 6.27 5.42 22.06
CA PRO A 261 5.11 4.99 21.28
C PRO A 261 5.24 5.21 19.76
N ARG A 262 6.17 6.06 19.33
CA ARG A 262 6.37 6.43 17.92
C ARG A 262 7.57 5.75 17.29
N SER A 263 8.45 5.14 18.09
CA SER A 263 9.81 4.80 17.66
C SER A 263 9.90 3.84 16.48
N PHE A 264 8.85 3.08 16.19
CA PHE A 264 8.79 2.20 15.02
C PHE A 264 7.55 2.44 14.16
N THR A 265 6.85 3.54 14.40
CA THR A 265 5.66 3.90 13.64
C THR A 265 5.85 5.25 12.99
N VAL A 266 6.08 5.25 11.70
CA VAL A 266 5.88 6.44 10.88
C VAL A 266 4.43 6.46 10.46
N ARG A 267 3.72 7.55 10.70
CA ARG A 267 2.33 7.73 10.28
C ARG A 267 2.23 7.85 8.76
N SER A 268 2.63 6.78 8.08
CA SER A 268 2.63 6.71 6.63
C SER A 268 2.31 5.31 6.18
N SER A 269 1.42 5.20 5.20
CA SER A 269 1.13 3.94 4.49
C SER A 269 2.32 3.43 3.67
N LEU A 270 3.41 4.21 3.58
CA LEU A 270 4.59 3.87 2.80
C LEU A 270 5.60 3.03 3.56
N THR A 271 5.47 2.93 4.87
CA THR A 271 6.39 2.21 5.73
C THR A 271 5.71 1.03 6.41
N ARG A 272 6.47 -0.03 6.65
CA ARG A 272 5.99 -1.13 7.47
C ARG A 272 6.00 -0.73 8.93
N ASP A 273 4.97 -1.14 9.66
CA ASP A 273 4.98 -1.12 11.10
C ASP A 273 5.90 -2.23 11.61
N PHE A 274 6.66 -1.95 12.65
CA PHE A 274 7.42 -2.96 13.37
C PHE A 274 6.48 -3.71 14.31
N PHE A 275 6.44 -5.03 14.17
CA PHE A 275 5.50 -5.87 14.88
C PHE A 275 6.06 -6.54 16.13
N SER A 276 7.31 -6.31 16.44
CA SER A 276 7.92 -6.88 17.63
C SER A 276 8.10 -5.84 18.72
N ILE A 277 7.98 -6.27 19.95
CA ILE A 277 8.32 -5.47 21.12
C ILE A 277 9.81 -5.12 21.09
N LEU A 278 10.62 -6.05 20.60
CA LEU A 278 12.03 -5.84 20.30
C LEU A 278 12.24 -5.57 18.82
N PRO A 279 12.95 -4.50 18.46
CA PRO A 279 13.43 -4.30 17.10
C PRO A 279 14.28 -5.49 16.64
N GLN A 280 14.15 -5.87 15.39
CA GLN A 280 14.75 -7.09 14.86
C GLN A 280 15.88 -6.81 13.90
N GLY A 281 16.77 -7.76 13.76
CA GLY A 281 17.90 -7.65 12.87
C GLY A 281 18.74 -6.41 13.19
N GLU A 282 18.96 -5.57 12.20
CA GLU A 282 19.66 -4.28 12.32
C GLU A 282 18.69 -3.10 12.44
N GLU A 283 17.43 -3.32 12.83
CA GLU A 283 16.43 -2.26 12.91
C GLU A 283 16.82 -1.18 13.91
N ALA A 284 16.60 0.07 13.52
CA ALA A 284 16.83 1.23 14.38
C ALA A 284 15.86 2.38 14.07
N ALA A 285 15.46 3.11 15.10
CA ALA A 285 14.66 4.33 15.00
C ALA A 285 15.26 5.41 15.92
N PHE A 286 15.54 6.58 15.36
CA PHE A 286 16.13 7.70 16.06
C PHE A 286 15.21 8.91 16.00
N GLU A 287 14.89 9.47 17.17
CA GLU A 287 14.07 10.67 17.29
C GLU A 287 14.94 11.82 17.75
N PHE A 288 14.99 12.89 16.97
CA PHE A 288 15.80 14.07 17.26
C PHE A 288 15.17 15.34 16.73
N ARG A 289 15.63 16.47 17.21
CA ARG A 289 15.13 17.77 16.79
C ARG A 289 16.21 18.57 16.08
N VAL A 290 15.87 19.08 14.91
CA VAL A 290 16.75 19.93 14.10
C VAL A 290 16.14 21.34 14.01
N ASN A 291 16.96 22.37 14.21
CA ASN A 291 16.56 23.75 14.03
C ASN A 291 15.97 23.94 12.62
N LYS A 292 14.87 24.67 12.48
CA LYS A 292 14.09 24.91 11.25
C LYS A 292 13.22 23.74 10.77
N MET A 293 13.67 22.48 10.87
CA MET A 293 12.89 21.32 10.42
C MET A 293 11.98 20.76 11.52
N GLY A 294 12.27 21.03 12.79
CA GLY A 294 11.51 20.48 13.92
C GLY A 294 11.93 19.06 14.26
N GLU A 295 10.98 18.27 14.73
CA GLU A 295 11.20 16.87 15.11
C GLU A 295 11.29 15.99 13.87
N LEU A 296 12.30 15.14 13.84
CA LEU A 296 12.58 14.18 12.79
C LEU A 296 12.71 12.78 13.38
N THR A 297 12.24 11.81 12.63
CA THR A 297 12.48 10.37 12.86
C THR A 297 13.31 9.82 11.74
N TYR A 298 14.47 9.25 12.06
CA TYR A 298 15.19 8.36 11.16
C TYR A 298 14.84 6.93 11.48
N ILE A 299 14.45 6.14 10.51
CA ILE A 299 14.20 4.70 10.66
C ILE A 299 15.08 3.96 9.67
N PHE A 300 15.71 2.91 10.14
CA PHE A 300 16.34 1.88 9.34
C PHE A 300 15.68 0.54 9.62
N SER A 301 15.23 -0.13 8.56
CA SER A 301 14.74 -1.50 8.63
C SER A 301 15.18 -2.27 7.39
N PRO A 302 16.00 -3.32 7.55
CA PRO A 302 16.41 -4.17 6.42
C PRO A 302 15.24 -4.96 5.83
N PHE A 303 14.05 -4.94 6.48
CA PHE A 303 12.84 -5.64 6.07
C PHE A 303 11.89 -4.76 5.30
N ALA A 304 12.03 -3.45 5.43
CA ALA A 304 11.25 -2.52 4.65
C ALA A 304 11.65 -2.60 3.18
N PHE A 305 10.74 -2.27 2.30
CA PHE A 305 11.00 -2.21 0.87
C PHE A 305 12.12 -1.19 0.57
N GLU A 306 12.06 -0.02 1.21
CA GLU A 306 13.17 0.92 1.36
C GLU A 306 13.66 0.90 2.79
N GLU A 307 14.96 0.66 2.96
CA GLU A 307 15.57 0.43 4.25
C GLU A 307 15.66 1.69 5.13
N ILE A 308 15.85 2.86 4.51
CA ILE A 308 16.00 4.15 5.21
C ILE A 308 14.79 5.03 4.97
N ASN A 309 14.25 5.57 6.06
CA ASN A 309 13.19 6.57 6.06
C ASN A 309 13.55 7.73 6.98
N LEU A 310 13.56 8.95 6.45
CA LEU A 310 13.65 10.19 7.22
C LEU A 310 12.31 10.92 7.15
N TYR A 311 11.63 11.00 8.31
CA TYR A 311 10.29 11.55 8.43
C TYR A 311 10.26 12.81 9.29
N GLN A 312 9.47 13.80 8.89
CA GLN A 312 9.27 15.06 9.60
C GLN A 312 7.88 15.13 10.23
N TRP A 313 7.82 15.24 11.56
CA TRP A 313 6.56 15.29 12.29
C TRP A 313 5.76 16.58 12.09
N LYS A 314 6.43 17.73 12.06
CA LYS A 314 5.76 19.06 11.96
C LYS A 314 4.82 19.16 10.76
N ASN A 315 5.22 18.62 9.64
CA ASN A 315 4.46 18.65 8.39
C ASN A 315 3.99 17.26 7.96
N GLU A 316 4.22 16.26 8.81
CA GLU A 316 3.86 14.86 8.58
C GLU A 316 4.36 14.35 7.20
N ARG A 317 5.65 14.57 6.89
CA ARG A 317 6.24 14.34 5.56
C ARG A 317 7.38 13.35 5.59
N ILE A 318 7.43 12.47 4.59
CA ILE A 318 8.60 11.66 4.29
C ILE A 318 9.56 12.52 3.47
N ILE A 319 10.75 12.78 4.00
CA ILE A 319 11.79 13.56 3.34
C ILE A 319 12.64 12.66 2.45
N CYS A 320 13.18 11.57 3.02
CA CYS A 320 13.97 10.58 2.30
C CYS A 320 13.39 9.20 2.54
N LEU A 321 13.35 8.37 1.49
CA LEU A 321 12.90 6.98 1.57
C LEU A 321 13.59 6.16 0.47
N TYR A 322 14.55 5.31 0.85
CA TYR A 322 15.37 4.58 -0.11
C TYR A 322 16.14 3.45 0.56
N SER A 323 16.70 2.60 -0.27
CA SER A 323 17.70 1.65 0.15
C SER A 323 19.08 2.08 -0.35
N PRO A 324 20.11 2.14 0.51
CA PRO A 324 21.47 2.46 0.10
C PRO A 324 21.98 1.49 -0.97
N PRO A 325 22.89 1.89 -1.86
CA PRO A 325 23.57 0.95 -2.77
C PRO A 325 24.22 -0.18 -1.98
N LEU A 326 24.22 -1.38 -2.56
CA LEU A 326 24.97 -2.49 -1.97
C LEU A 326 26.47 -2.31 -2.23
N ASP A 327 27.29 -2.64 -1.25
CA ASP A 327 28.74 -2.70 -1.42
C ASP A 327 29.09 -3.96 -2.25
N GLY A 328 29.66 -3.77 -3.45
CA GLY A 328 30.07 -4.86 -4.36
C GLY A 328 29.01 -5.28 -5.39
N GLU A 329 29.21 -6.46 -6.00
CA GLU A 329 28.34 -7.03 -7.06
C GLU A 329 27.08 -7.74 -6.51
N GLY A 330 26.81 -7.64 -5.22
CA GLY A 330 25.66 -8.31 -4.57
C GLY A 330 24.31 -7.84 -5.13
N LYS A 331 23.39 -8.78 -5.33
CA LYS A 331 21.98 -8.49 -5.62
C LYS A 331 21.19 -8.52 -4.31
N ARG A 332 20.32 -7.51 -4.10
CA ARG A 332 19.39 -7.56 -2.98
C ARG A 332 18.45 -8.74 -3.13
N MET A 333 18.37 -9.52 -2.06
CA MET A 333 17.39 -10.58 -1.94
C MET A 333 16.18 -10.02 -1.19
N PHE A 334 15.02 -10.19 -1.79
CA PHE A 334 13.75 -9.82 -1.18
C PHE A 334 12.99 -11.11 -0.84
N VAL A 335 12.74 -11.34 0.44
CA VAL A 335 11.93 -12.46 0.89
C VAL A 335 10.65 -11.89 1.48
N SER A 336 9.53 -12.24 0.87
CA SER A 336 8.20 -11.91 1.37
C SER A 336 7.60 -13.17 1.98
N PHE A 337 7.31 -13.11 3.27
CA PHE A 337 6.47 -14.12 3.91
C PHE A 337 5.03 -13.68 3.76
N GLY A 338 4.20 -14.49 3.11
CA GLY A 338 2.79 -14.24 2.92
C GLY A 338 2.02 -14.10 4.25
N GLN A 339 0.77 -13.72 4.15
CA GLN A 339 -0.13 -13.66 5.30
C GLN A 339 -0.18 -15.00 6.03
N LYS A 340 -0.19 -14.95 7.36
CA LYS A 340 -0.28 -16.16 8.20
C LYS A 340 -1.68 -16.77 8.17
N PHE A 341 -2.72 -16.01 7.87
CA PHE A 341 -4.11 -16.45 7.80
C PHE A 341 -4.85 -15.65 6.71
N ASP A 342 -6.01 -16.15 6.34
CA ASP A 342 -6.89 -15.63 5.30
C ASP A 342 -8.29 -15.47 5.87
N VAL A 343 -8.84 -14.28 5.86
CA VAL A 343 -10.20 -14.05 6.32
C VAL A 343 -11.17 -14.46 5.22
N LYS A 344 -12.07 -15.37 5.52
CA LYS A 344 -13.07 -15.87 4.57
C LYS A 344 -14.37 -15.09 4.64
N GLU A 345 -14.83 -14.80 5.85
CA GLU A 345 -16.15 -14.20 6.06
C GLU A 345 -16.18 -13.33 7.32
N TYR A 346 -16.87 -12.21 7.22
CA TYR A 346 -17.31 -11.41 8.37
C TYR A 346 -18.82 -11.48 8.55
N GLN A 347 -19.27 -11.64 9.81
CA GLN A 347 -20.64 -11.35 10.20
C GLN A 347 -20.59 -10.22 11.23
N LEU A 348 -21.06 -9.04 10.84
CA LEU A 348 -21.06 -7.85 11.69
C LEU A 348 -22.46 -7.52 12.15
N ASP A 349 -22.65 -7.37 13.45
CA ASP A 349 -23.86 -6.86 14.09
C ASP A 349 -23.48 -5.55 14.82
N VAL A 350 -23.86 -4.41 14.24
CA VAL A 350 -23.36 -3.11 14.68
C VAL A 350 -24.51 -2.16 14.94
N ASN A 351 -24.54 -1.59 16.15
CA ASN A 351 -25.38 -0.47 16.53
C ASN A 351 -24.56 0.81 16.43
N TYR A 352 -25.04 1.76 15.65
CA TYR A 352 -24.41 3.07 15.50
C TYR A 352 -25.40 4.19 15.83
N ASN A 353 -25.02 5.02 16.78
CA ASN A 353 -25.78 6.25 17.10
C ASN A 353 -25.04 7.48 16.55
N PRO A 354 -25.52 8.09 15.45
CA PRO A 354 -24.91 9.26 14.83
C PRO A 354 -24.86 10.51 15.72
N SER A 355 -25.79 10.67 16.64
CA SER A 355 -25.85 11.86 17.52
C SER A 355 -24.69 11.90 18.52
N GLU A 356 -24.21 10.74 18.92
CA GLU A 356 -23.12 10.58 19.89
C GLU A 356 -21.82 10.05 19.25
N ASN A 357 -21.86 9.70 17.96
CA ASN A 357 -20.83 8.94 17.26
C ASN A 357 -20.47 7.62 17.97
N HIS A 358 -21.45 7.01 18.64
CA HIS A 358 -21.26 5.83 19.45
C HIS A 358 -21.49 4.56 18.65
N PHE A 359 -20.50 3.65 18.71
CA PHE A 359 -20.54 2.30 18.18
C PHE A 359 -20.64 1.29 19.31
N SER A 360 -21.44 0.26 19.11
CA SER A 360 -21.31 -0.99 19.82
C SER A 360 -21.53 -2.13 18.82
N GLY A 361 -20.65 -3.09 18.78
CA GLY A 361 -20.70 -4.12 17.77
C GLY A 361 -20.15 -5.47 18.22
N MET A 362 -20.56 -6.47 17.47
CA MET A 362 -19.98 -7.81 17.48
C MET A 362 -19.53 -8.12 16.06
N ALA A 363 -18.27 -8.55 15.94
CA ALA A 363 -17.67 -9.01 14.70
C ALA A 363 -17.33 -10.50 14.87
N LYS A 364 -18.06 -11.36 14.17
CA LYS A 364 -17.68 -12.75 13.96
C LYS A 364 -16.75 -12.82 12.77
N VAL A 365 -15.57 -13.41 12.95
CA VAL A 365 -14.51 -13.53 11.93
C VAL A 365 -14.25 -15.00 11.70
N LEU A 366 -14.53 -15.47 10.49
CA LEU A 366 -14.16 -16.79 10.00
C LEU A 366 -12.87 -16.65 9.17
N PHE A 367 -11.84 -17.37 9.54
CA PHE A 367 -10.53 -17.33 8.89
C PHE A 367 -9.92 -18.71 8.73
N GLU A 368 -8.94 -18.83 7.83
CA GLU A 368 -8.22 -20.06 7.54
C GLU A 368 -6.73 -19.84 7.76
N SER A 369 -6.05 -20.75 8.43
CA SER A 369 -4.61 -20.71 8.61
C SER A 369 -3.88 -20.99 7.29
N LYS A 370 -2.94 -20.14 6.91
CA LYS A 370 -2.00 -20.36 5.78
C LYS A 370 -0.67 -20.94 6.21
N VAL A 371 -0.46 -21.12 7.51
CA VAL A 371 0.81 -21.60 8.08
C VAL A 371 0.60 -22.88 8.85
N GLY A 372 1.67 -23.66 9.04
CA GLY A 372 1.61 -24.95 9.69
C GLY A 372 1.06 -24.94 11.13
N ARG A 373 1.25 -23.81 11.83
CA ARG A 373 0.73 -23.59 13.19
C ARG A 373 0.46 -22.12 13.45
N LEU A 374 -0.80 -21.74 13.33
CA LEU A 374 -1.25 -20.41 13.64
C LEU A 374 -1.63 -20.32 15.12
N SER A 375 -0.88 -19.57 15.90
CA SER A 375 -1.13 -19.36 17.34
C SER A 375 -1.75 -18.01 17.66
N SER A 376 -1.63 -17.04 16.72
CA SER A 376 -2.18 -15.71 16.91
C SER A 376 -2.58 -15.09 15.58
N ILE A 377 -3.58 -14.22 15.62
CA ILE A 377 -3.99 -13.39 14.48
C ILE A 377 -3.86 -11.92 14.84
N LYS A 378 -3.52 -11.12 13.82
CA LYS A 378 -3.36 -9.68 13.94
C LYS A 378 -4.46 -8.99 13.16
N LEU A 379 -5.21 -8.12 13.82
CA LEU A 379 -6.25 -7.29 13.24
C LEU A 379 -5.94 -5.81 13.48
N ILE A 380 -6.65 -4.94 12.77
CA ILE A 380 -6.58 -3.48 12.97
C ILE A 380 -7.95 -3.00 13.44
N LEU A 381 -7.97 -2.18 14.48
CA LEU A 381 -9.17 -1.54 15.01
C LEU A 381 -8.84 -0.11 15.42
N ASN A 382 -9.77 0.81 15.18
CA ASN A 382 -9.57 2.19 15.62
C ASN A 382 -9.37 2.26 17.16
N PRO A 383 -8.38 3.01 17.67
CA PRO A 383 -8.10 3.11 19.11
C PRO A 383 -9.26 3.64 19.95
N GLU A 384 -10.15 4.42 19.35
CA GLU A 384 -11.37 4.92 20.02
C GLU A 384 -12.40 3.82 20.29
N LEU A 385 -12.22 2.65 19.64
CA LEU A 385 -13.04 1.46 19.83
C LEU A 385 -12.29 0.49 20.75
N LYS A 386 -12.87 0.19 21.91
CA LYS A 386 -12.27 -0.72 22.88
C LYS A 386 -12.91 -2.10 22.81
N ILE A 387 -12.06 -3.11 22.79
CA ILE A 387 -12.50 -4.50 22.84
C ILE A 387 -12.93 -4.83 24.26
N LEU A 388 -14.13 -5.38 24.39
CA LEU A 388 -14.71 -5.82 25.66
C LEU A 388 -14.33 -7.26 25.98
N ARG A 389 -14.39 -8.12 24.97
CA ARG A 389 -14.03 -9.54 25.04
C ARG A 389 -13.86 -10.10 23.63
N ILE A 390 -13.13 -11.21 23.56
CA ILE A 390 -13.03 -12.06 22.38
C ILE A 390 -13.27 -13.49 22.82
N ASN A 391 -14.13 -14.20 22.09
CA ASN A 391 -14.41 -15.61 22.34
C ASN A 391 -14.06 -16.42 21.09
N ASP A 392 -13.69 -17.70 21.28
CA ASP A 392 -13.59 -18.67 20.19
C ASP A 392 -14.98 -19.26 19.83
N LYS A 393 -15.02 -20.18 18.87
CA LYS A 393 -16.24 -20.91 18.48
C LYS A 393 -16.87 -21.70 19.65
N GLY A 394 -16.08 -22.18 20.60
CA GLY A 394 -16.51 -22.85 21.79
C GLY A 394 -16.98 -21.93 22.92
N GLN A 395 -17.05 -20.61 22.66
CA GLN A 395 -17.34 -19.56 23.64
C GLN A 395 -16.29 -19.42 24.75
N ASN A 396 -15.12 -19.98 24.56
CA ASN A 396 -14.00 -19.77 25.49
C ASN A 396 -13.43 -18.37 25.29
N ARG A 397 -13.08 -17.71 26.38
CA ARG A 397 -12.50 -16.38 26.34
C ARG A 397 -11.04 -16.43 25.89
N LEU A 398 -10.71 -15.70 24.83
CA LEU A 398 -9.37 -15.58 24.31
C LEU A 398 -8.62 -14.41 24.96
N PHE A 399 -7.31 -14.60 25.13
CA PHE A 399 -6.42 -13.48 25.46
C PHE A 399 -6.20 -12.61 24.24
N PHE A 400 -6.16 -11.28 24.44
CA PHE A 400 -5.84 -10.32 23.40
C PHE A 400 -5.04 -9.14 23.94
N SER A 401 -4.32 -8.48 23.04
CA SER A 401 -3.61 -7.22 23.32
C SER A 401 -4.06 -6.19 22.30
N GLN A 402 -4.48 -5.01 22.75
CA GLN A 402 -4.84 -3.87 21.91
C GLN A 402 -3.78 -2.78 22.06
N ASP A 403 -3.07 -2.48 20.96
CA ASP A 403 -2.13 -1.38 20.86
C ASP A 403 -2.84 -0.17 20.21
N ASP A 404 -3.19 0.80 21.03
CA ASP A 404 -3.95 1.98 20.60
C ASP A 404 -3.13 2.86 19.64
N PHE A 405 -1.82 2.89 19.79
CA PHE A 405 -0.95 3.71 18.95
C PHE A 405 -0.82 3.12 17.54
N ARG A 406 -0.62 1.81 17.44
CA ARG A 406 -0.51 1.09 16.18
C ARG A 406 -1.85 0.69 15.59
N LYS A 407 -2.95 0.94 16.31
CA LYS A 407 -4.30 0.49 15.95
C LYS A 407 -4.39 -1.03 15.79
N THR A 408 -3.50 -1.78 16.42
CA THR A 408 -3.42 -3.24 16.24
C THR A 408 -4.02 -4.00 17.39
N VAL A 409 -4.63 -5.13 17.05
CA VAL A 409 -5.20 -6.08 17.99
C VAL A 409 -4.57 -7.44 17.70
N TYR A 410 -3.84 -7.98 18.68
CA TYR A 410 -3.37 -9.35 18.63
C TYR A 410 -4.33 -10.23 19.41
N VAL A 411 -4.80 -11.30 18.77
CA VAL A 411 -5.67 -12.31 19.39
C VAL A 411 -4.90 -13.62 19.46
N TYR A 412 -4.74 -14.16 20.63
CA TYR A 412 -4.00 -15.40 20.87
C TYR A 412 -4.99 -16.57 20.94
N LEU A 413 -4.80 -17.56 20.07
CA LEU A 413 -5.67 -18.73 19.97
C LEU A 413 -5.32 -19.73 21.08
N LEU A 414 -6.33 -20.41 21.63
CA LEU A 414 -6.10 -21.46 22.65
C LEU A 414 -5.38 -22.65 22.02
N ASP A 415 -5.84 -23.09 20.87
CA ASP A 415 -5.25 -24.16 20.09
C ASP A 415 -4.59 -23.61 18.84
N GLN A 416 -3.45 -24.17 18.46
CA GLN A 416 -2.79 -23.82 17.21
C GLN A 416 -3.52 -24.44 16.04
N LEU A 417 -3.80 -23.65 14.99
CA LEU A 417 -4.44 -24.14 13.79
C LEU A 417 -3.39 -24.60 12.77
N ALA A 418 -3.60 -25.77 12.21
CA ALA A 418 -2.79 -26.28 11.11
C ALA A 418 -3.10 -25.54 9.80
N SER A 419 -2.20 -25.61 8.81
CA SER A 419 -2.44 -25.02 7.48
C SER A 419 -3.72 -25.59 6.86
N GLY A 420 -4.59 -24.70 6.37
CA GLY A 420 -5.90 -25.03 5.82
C GLY A 420 -7.00 -25.22 6.89
N GLU A 421 -6.67 -25.19 8.17
CA GLU A 421 -7.65 -25.28 9.24
C GLU A 421 -8.36 -23.96 9.48
N GLN A 422 -9.67 -24.02 9.70
CA GLN A 422 -10.50 -22.85 9.91
C GLN A 422 -10.65 -22.51 11.39
N GLY A 423 -10.49 -21.22 11.69
CA GLY A 423 -10.80 -20.64 13.00
C GLY A 423 -11.98 -19.69 12.93
N GLU A 424 -12.68 -19.57 14.04
CA GLU A 424 -13.80 -18.65 14.21
C GLU A 424 -13.65 -17.92 15.56
N ILE A 425 -13.78 -16.59 15.54
CA ILE A 425 -13.77 -15.77 16.76
C ILE A 425 -14.88 -14.73 16.73
N ASP A 426 -15.43 -14.44 17.91
CA ASP A 426 -16.42 -13.39 18.15
C ASP A 426 -15.75 -12.25 18.93
N ILE A 427 -15.66 -11.07 18.32
CA ILE A 427 -15.03 -9.87 18.90
C ILE A 427 -16.11 -8.87 19.29
N TYR A 428 -16.22 -8.55 20.55
CA TYR A 428 -17.18 -7.57 21.09
C TYR A 428 -16.44 -6.25 21.37
N TYR A 429 -16.89 -5.15 20.78
CA TYR A 429 -16.25 -3.86 20.90
C TYR A 429 -17.25 -2.70 21.01
N ARG A 430 -16.79 -1.59 21.59
CA ARG A 430 -17.58 -0.36 21.66
C ARG A 430 -16.69 0.87 21.80
N GLY A 431 -17.22 2.05 21.47
CA GLY A 431 -16.52 3.33 21.66
C GLY A 431 -17.18 4.47 20.94
N LYS A 432 -16.52 5.63 20.95
CA LYS A 432 -16.96 6.82 20.23
C LYS A 432 -16.02 7.06 19.06
N LEU A 433 -16.52 6.83 17.85
CA LEU A 433 -15.75 7.02 16.63
C LEU A 433 -16.39 8.12 15.80
N PRO A 434 -15.79 9.31 15.74
CA PRO A 434 -16.29 10.36 14.86
C PRO A 434 -16.13 9.95 13.39
N PRO A 435 -17.02 10.38 12.50
CA PRO A 435 -16.93 10.08 11.08
C PRO A 435 -15.65 10.68 10.49
N LEU A 436 -15.17 10.08 9.41
CA LEU A 436 -14.02 10.58 8.70
C LEU A 436 -14.28 11.99 8.18
N LYS A 437 -13.42 12.92 8.59
CA LYS A 437 -13.45 14.29 8.09
C LYS A 437 -12.67 14.34 6.77
N GLY A 438 -13.37 14.45 5.64
CA GLY A 438 -12.74 14.60 4.31
C GLY A 438 -12.14 13.32 3.77
N ALA A 439 -12.88 12.22 3.84
CA ALA A 439 -12.39 10.92 3.43
C ALA A 439 -12.12 10.80 1.93
N SER A 440 -10.87 10.54 1.56
CA SER A 440 -10.55 9.71 0.43
C SER A 440 -9.85 8.45 0.97
N ASP A 441 -10.16 7.27 0.46
CA ASP A 441 -9.41 6.04 0.76
C ASP A 441 -8.00 6.08 0.14
N THR A 442 -7.70 7.11 -0.58
CA THR A 442 -6.38 7.43 -1.09
C THR A 442 -5.53 7.93 0.07
N SER A 443 -4.33 7.48 0.12
CA SER A 443 -3.29 7.64 1.13
C SER A 443 -3.52 8.72 2.20
N GLU A 444 -3.11 8.47 3.44
CA GLU A 444 -3.14 9.45 4.54
C GLU A 444 -2.59 10.84 4.16
N ALA A 445 -1.68 10.90 3.18
CA ALA A 445 -1.14 12.14 2.63
C ALA A 445 -2.20 13.03 1.95
N LEU A 446 -3.13 12.43 1.21
CA LEU A 446 -4.25 13.14 0.59
C LEU A 446 -5.25 13.67 1.63
N GLN A 447 -5.40 12.98 2.75
CA GLN A 447 -6.26 13.43 3.86
C GLN A 447 -5.69 14.67 4.54
N ARG A 448 -4.37 14.83 4.61
CA ARG A 448 -3.70 15.92 5.32
C ARG A 448 -3.69 17.24 4.57
N GLU A 449 -3.56 17.20 3.25
CA GLU A 449 -3.62 18.42 2.43
C GLU A 449 -5.04 18.93 2.22
N SER A 450 -6.05 18.12 2.49
CA SER A 450 -7.45 18.55 2.49
C SER A 450 -7.78 19.30 3.79
N LYS A 451 -7.17 20.42 4.08
CA LYS A 451 -7.72 21.45 4.96
C LYS A 451 -9.01 21.98 4.33
N ILE A 452 -10.06 21.17 4.38
CA ILE A 452 -11.38 21.57 3.91
C ILE A 452 -12.09 22.18 5.11
N GLU A 453 -12.39 23.46 5.03
CA GLU A 453 -13.39 24.07 5.89
C GLU A 453 -14.70 23.30 5.71
N PHE A 454 -15.16 22.66 6.76
CA PHE A 454 -16.45 22.00 6.80
C PHE A 454 -17.54 23.07 6.72
N ILE A 455 -18.36 22.97 5.72
CA ILE A 455 -19.71 23.52 5.80
C ILE A 455 -20.51 22.51 6.62
N GLU A 456 -20.69 22.75 7.91
CA GLU A 456 -21.64 22.01 8.72
C GLU A 456 -23.03 22.18 8.09
N THR A 457 -23.46 21.19 7.34
CA THR A 457 -24.85 21.14 6.87
C THR A 457 -25.69 20.58 8.00
N LYS A 458 -26.87 21.14 8.21
CA LYS A 458 -27.84 20.67 9.21
C LYS A 458 -28.25 19.20 9.03
N ASP A 459 -28.01 18.66 7.84
CA ASP A 459 -28.30 17.28 7.49
C ASP A 459 -26.98 16.52 7.41
N LYS A 460 -26.55 15.95 8.55
CA LYS A 460 -25.29 15.22 8.67
C LYS A 460 -25.40 13.88 7.96
N VAL A 461 -24.43 13.61 7.08
CA VAL A 461 -24.19 12.30 6.49
C VAL A 461 -22.85 11.78 7.03
N PHE A 462 -22.83 10.51 7.41
CA PHE A 462 -21.71 9.88 8.09
C PHE A 462 -21.15 8.76 7.20
N LEU A 463 -19.88 8.85 6.86
CA LEU A 463 -19.17 7.84 6.09
C LEU A 463 -18.15 7.13 6.98
N TYR A 464 -18.20 5.80 6.96
CA TYR A 464 -17.21 4.91 7.56
C TYR A 464 -16.68 3.97 6.49
N SER A 465 -15.37 3.97 6.29
CA SER A 465 -14.70 3.24 5.23
C SER A 465 -13.39 2.62 5.72
N ARG A 466 -12.53 2.18 4.82
CA ARG A 466 -11.26 1.51 5.11
C ARG A 466 -10.44 2.20 6.22
N THR A 467 -10.18 3.48 6.08
CA THR A 467 -9.32 4.25 6.99
C THR A 467 -9.96 4.58 8.33
N SER A 468 -11.29 4.34 8.49
CA SER A 468 -11.96 4.49 9.77
C SER A 468 -11.60 3.40 10.76
N TYR A 469 -11.26 2.20 10.28
CA TYR A 469 -11.05 1.00 11.10
C TYR A 469 -12.17 0.77 12.10
N TRP A 470 -13.41 0.90 11.62
CA TRP A 470 -14.62 0.88 12.44
C TRP A 470 -15.06 -0.52 12.89
N TYR A 471 -14.44 -1.54 12.38
CA TYR A 471 -14.55 -2.93 12.77
C TYR A 471 -13.15 -3.58 12.79
N PRO A 472 -12.95 -4.71 13.50
CA PRO A 472 -11.65 -5.41 13.48
C PRO A 472 -11.34 -5.93 12.07
N ALA A 473 -10.55 -5.19 11.31
CA ALA A 473 -10.21 -5.48 9.93
C ALA A 473 -8.90 -6.29 9.83
N PRO A 474 -8.64 -7.03 8.74
CA PRO A 474 -7.35 -7.65 8.51
C PRO A 474 -6.23 -6.60 8.49
N SER A 475 -5.06 -6.97 9.02
CA SER A 475 -3.89 -6.07 9.02
C SER A 475 -3.23 -5.92 7.66
N GLU A 476 -3.46 -6.84 6.76
CA GLU A 476 -2.94 -6.87 5.39
C GLU A 476 -4.09 -6.89 4.39
N GLU A 477 -3.79 -6.65 3.11
CA GLU A 477 -4.80 -6.73 2.04
C GLU A 477 -5.35 -8.16 1.97
N ASP A 478 -6.64 -8.29 2.21
CA ASP A 478 -7.36 -9.54 2.20
C ASP A 478 -8.74 -9.36 1.56
N TYR A 479 -9.30 -10.41 1.00
CA TYR A 479 -10.58 -10.38 0.31
C TYR A 479 -11.54 -11.40 0.93
N PHE A 480 -12.67 -10.93 1.41
CA PHE A 480 -13.64 -11.72 2.15
C PHE A 480 -15.08 -11.44 1.74
N THR A 481 -15.98 -12.36 2.02
CA THR A 481 -17.43 -12.15 1.98
C THR A 481 -17.93 -11.60 3.32
N ALA A 482 -19.12 -10.99 3.33
CA ALA A 482 -19.63 -10.48 4.60
C ALA A 482 -21.16 -10.43 4.67
N ARG A 483 -21.67 -10.46 5.89
CA ARG A 483 -23.01 -10.06 6.26
C ARG A 483 -22.92 -8.93 7.28
N LEU A 484 -23.50 -7.77 6.96
CA LEU A 484 -23.55 -6.61 7.83
C LEU A 484 -25.00 -6.35 8.27
N LYS A 485 -25.26 -6.44 9.57
CA LYS A 485 -26.46 -5.92 10.19
C LYS A 485 -26.13 -4.59 10.86
N LEU A 486 -26.80 -3.55 10.43
CA LEU A 486 -26.60 -2.19 10.94
C LEU A 486 -27.90 -1.69 11.57
N VAL A 487 -27.84 -1.33 12.84
CA VAL A 487 -28.94 -0.76 13.62
C VAL A 487 -28.67 0.73 13.82
N LEU A 488 -29.62 1.55 13.39
CA LEU A 488 -29.55 3.01 13.42
C LEU A 488 -30.78 3.58 14.14
N PRO A 489 -30.73 4.80 14.67
CA PRO A 489 -31.92 5.49 15.13
C PRO A 489 -32.91 5.68 13.98
N TYR A 490 -34.20 5.71 14.30
CA TYR A 490 -35.26 5.93 13.32
C TYR A 490 -35.04 7.20 12.48
N GLY A 491 -35.34 7.09 11.19
CA GLY A 491 -35.16 8.18 10.21
C GLY A 491 -33.78 8.30 9.59
N TYR A 492 -32.84 7.44 9.98
CA TYR A 492 -31.59 7.29 9.27
C TYR A 492 -31.64 6.12 8.28
N SER A 493 -31.15 6.35 7.07
CA SER A 493 -30.99 5.32 6.04
C SER A 493 -29.52 4.89 5.97
N ALA A 494 -29.27 3.68 5.49
CA ALA A 494 -27.92 3.18 5.27
C ALA A 494 -27.72 2.64 3.85
N VAL A 495 -26.50 2.82 3.32
CA VAL A 495 -26.03 2.20 2.08
C VAL A 495 -24.65 1.60 2.35
N SER A 496 -24.42 0.36 1.87
CA SER A 496 -23.19 -0.38 2.10
C SER A 496 -22.76 -1.16 0.85
N ASN A 497 -21.63 -1.86 0.93
CA ASN A 497 -21.03 -2.65 -0.14
C ASN A 497 -21.92 -3.78 -0.67
N GLY A 498 -22.74 -4.41 0.19
CA GLY A 498 -23.57 -5.54 -0.17
C GLY A 498 -24.94 -5.19 -0.71
N ARG A 499 -25.68 -6.19 -1.16
CA ARG A 499 -27.12 -6.03 -1.43
C ARG A 499 -27.86 -5.87 -0.13
N LEU A 500 -28.77 -4.92 -0.09
CA LEU A 500 -29.75 -4.82 0.96
C LEU A 500 -30.74 -5.99 0.79
N VAL A 501 -30.72 -6.95 1.74
CA VAL A 501 -31.55 -8.16 1.69
C VAL A 501 -32.76 -8.06 2.59
N ASP A 502 -32.66 -7.22 3.63
CA ASP A 502 -33.75 -6.97 4.55
C ASP A 502 -33.60 -5.58 5.19
N ASP A 503 -34.73 -4.89 5.35
CA ASP A 503 -34.82 -3.64 6.11
C ASP A 503 -36.15 -3.57 6.84
N PHE A 504 -36.09 -3.24 8.13
CA PHE A 504 -37.30 -3.14 8.97
C PHE A 504 -37.10 -2.16 10.12
N ASN A 505 -38.20 -1.62 10.60
CA ASN A 505 -38.23 -0.76 11.77
C ASN A 505 -38.59 -1.60 13.00
N MET A 506 -37.73 -1.58 14.01
CA MET A 506 -37.98 -2.20 15.30
C MET A 506 -38.65 -1.16 16.21
N LYS A 507 -39.92 -1.40 16.55
CA LYS A 507 -40.60 -0.62 17.60
C LYS A 507 -40.22 -1.18 18.97
N ARG A 508 -40.02 -0.32 19.95
CA ARG A 508 -39.87 -0.73 21.34
C ARG A 508 -41.14 -1.46 21.79
N MET A 509 -40.98 -2.69 22.30
CA MET A 509 -42.14 -3.39 22.88
C MET A 509 -42.72 -2.58 24.03
N GLY A 510 -43.87 -1.97 23.83
CA GLY A 510 -44.60 -1.31 24.92
C GLY A 510 -45.62 -0.26 24.54
N ASP A 511 -45.48 0.43 23.43
CA ASP A 511 -46.37 1.58 23.14
C ASP A 511 -47.06 1.46 21.77
N ALA A 512 -48.37 1.36 21.80
CA ALA A 512 -49.25 1.24 20.64
C ALA A 512 -49.57 2.55 19.92
N GLN A 513 -48.96 3.69 20.28
CA GLN A 513 -49.25 5.00 19.71
C GLN A 513 -47.96 5.83 19.48
N GLY A 514 -47.65 6.05 18.23
CA GLY A 514 -46.59 6.99 17.81
C GLY A 514 -45.23 6.36 17.56
N ILE A 515 -44.44 7.02 16.69
CA ILE A 515 -42.99 6.72 16.47
C ILE A 515 -42.27 7.46 17.60
N ASP A 516 -41.61 6.71 18.49
CA ASP A 516 -40.77 7.26 19.55
C ASP A 516 -39.34 7.50 19.03
N GLU A 517 -38.63 8.47 19.60
CA GLU A 517 -37.19 8.73 19.34
C GLU A 517 -36.29 7.52 19.65
N ASN A 518 -36.82 6.52 20.35
CA ASN A 518 -36.16 5.24 20.67
C ASN A 518 -36.41 4.13 19.65
N ASP A 519 -37.19 4.38 18.59
CA ASP A 519 -37.35 3.41 17.50
C ASP A 519 -36.08 3.30 16.68
N HIS A 520 -35.80 2.12 16.11
CA HIS A 520 -34.61 1.81 15.38
C HIS A 520 -34.96 1.32 13.98
N SER A 521 -34.13 1.71 13.02
CA SER A 521 -34.10 1.15 11.66
C SER A 521 -32.98 0.11 11.57
N VAL A 522 -33.32 -1.08 11.09
CA VAL A 522 -32.37 -2.18 10.92
C VAL A 522 -32.16 -2.43 9.43
N TYR A 523 -30.91 -2.51 9.01
CA TYR A 523 -30.50 -2.78 7.63
C TYR A 523 -29.61 -4.01 7.62
N ILE A 524 -29.92 -4.98 6.75
CA ILE A 524 -29.11 -6.19 6.58
C ILE A 524 -28.56 -6.21 5.16
N PHE A 525 -27.26 -6.14 5.05
CA PHE A 525 -26.53 -6.23 3.78
C PHE A 525 -25.81 -7.55 3.65
N GLU A 526 -25.87 -8.13 2.45
CA GLU A 526 -25.17 -9.35 2.11
C GLU A 526 -24.12 -9.07 1.02
N VAL A 527 -22.85 -9.34 1.30
CA VAL A 527 -21.71 -9.13 0.41
C VAL A 527 -21.24 -10.49 -0.08
N LYS A 528 -21.78 -10.93 -1.24
CA LYS A 528 -21.51 -12.25 -1.81
C LYS A 528 -20.20 -12.32 -2.62
N ASN A 529 -19.83 -11.22 -3.27
CA ASN A 529 -18.55 -11.11 -3.96
C ASN A 529 -17.50 -10.64 -2.96
N GLN A 530 -16.30 -11.19 -3.06
CA GLN A 530 -15.21 -10.82 -2.17
C GLN A 530 -14.87 -9.33 -2.27
N VAL A 531 -14.74 -8.69 -1.11
CA VAL A 531 -14.34 -7.30 -0.96
C VAL A 531 -13.16 -7.19 -0.02
N LYS A 532 -12.31 -6.20 -0.23
CA LYS A 532 -11.13 -6.02 0.62
C LYS A 532 -11.39 -5.22 1.90
N TYR A 533 -12.53 -4.55 1.99
CA TYR A 533 -13.00 -3.86 3.20
C TYR A 533 -14.48 -3.53 3.10
N LEU A 534 -15.08 -3.30 4.25
CA LEU A 534 -16.45 -2.86 4.36
C LEU A 534 -16.55 -1.36 4.59
N SER A 535 -17.54 -0.76 3.94
CA SER A 535 -17.90 0.64 4.08
C SER A 535 -19.40 0.79 4.24
N PHE A 536 -19.83 1.78 4.97
CA PHE A 536 -21.22 2.23 4.93
C PHE A 536 -21.30 3.74 5.01
N ILE A 537 -22.34 4.27 4.40
CA ILE A 537 -22.75 5.65 4.50
C ILE A 537 -24.16 5.71 5.09
N THR A 538 -24.37 6.59 6.04
CA THR A 538 -25.68 6.78 6.69
C THR A 538 -26.03 8.23 6.82
N GLY A 539 -27.32 8.53 6.82
CA GLY A 539 -27.89 9.85 6.90
C GLY A 539 -29.37 9.82 6.51
N ARG A 540 -29.95 10.96 6.26
CA ARG A 540 -31.27 11.06 5.66
C ARG A 540 -31.17 10.92 4.14
N LEU A 541 -30.85 9.72 3.68
CA LEU A 541 -30.68 9.42 2.26
C LEU A 541 -32.01 8.97 1.66
N GLU A 542 -32.34 9.45 0.46
CA GLU A 542 -33.51 9.02 -0.30
C GLU A 542 -33.08 8.17 -1.48
N LYS A 543 -33.66 6.96 -1.63
CA LYS A 543 -33.49 6.14 -2.84
C LYS A 543 -34.34 6.73 -3.95
N GLU A 544 -33.71 7.24 -5.00
CA GLU A 544 -34.39 7.87 -6.14
C GLU A 544 -34.71 6.90 -7.29
N GLY A 545 -34.02 5.77 -7.36
CA GLY A 545 -34.26 4.84 -8.44
C GLY A 545 -33.31 3.64 -8.46
N GLU A 546 -33.59 2.76 -9.39
CA GLU A 546 -32.84 1.54 -9.64
C GLU A 546 -32.77 1.27 -11.14
N LEU A 547 -31.58 0.89 -11.64
CA LEU A 547 -31.37 0.33 -12.97
C LEU A 547 -31.03 -1.15 -12.82
N LYS A 548 -31.59 -2.04 -13.65
CA LYS A 548 -31.38 -3.49 -13.51
C LYS A 548 -30.31 -4.03 -14.46
N ASP A 549 -30.18 -3.44 -15.64
CA ASP A 549 -29.22 -3.86 -16.66
C ASP A 549 -28.20 -2.73 -16.93
N PRO A 550 -26.92 -3.05 -17.18
CA PRO A 550 -26.26 -4.36 -17.28
C PRO A 550 -26.03 -5.07 -15.95
N ILE A 551 -26.08 -4.33 -14.84
CA ILE A 551 -26.04 -4.81 -13.46
C ILE A 551 -27.03 -3.97 -12.64
N PRO A 552 -27.49 -4.43 -11.46
CA PRO A 552 -28.30 -3.59 -10.59
C PRO A 552 -27.53 -2.36 -10.09
N ILE A 553 -28.07 -1.17 -10.35
CA ILE A 553 -27.52 0.11 -9.89
C ILE A 553 -28.58 0.81 -9.05
N ASP A 554 -28.29 1.01 -7.78
CA ASP A 554 -29.10 1.84 -6.87
C ASP A 554 -28.55 3.26 -6.84
N TYR A 555 -29.43 4.24 -6.86
CA TYR A 555 -29.06 5.63 -6.71
C TYR A 555 -29.73 6.26 -5.50
N TYR A 556 -28.90 6.85 -4.64
CA TYR A 556 -29.31 7.53 -3.44
C TYR A 556 -28.88 9.00 -3.45
N ARG A 557 -29.71 9.82 -2.89
CA ARG A 557 -29.53 11.26 -2.79
C ARG A 557 -29.53 11.70 -1.32
N GLY A 558 -28.60 12.57 -0.98
CA GLY A 558 -28.68 13.33 0.29
C GLY A 558 -29.75 14.43 0.23
N PRO A 559 -30.25 14.87 1.39
CA PRO A 559 -31.21 15.95 1.47
C PRO A 559 -30.65 17.22 0.83
N ARG A 560 -31.20 17.97 0.01
CA ARG A 560 -30.72 19.20 -0.68
C ARG A 560 -29.91 18.98 -1.97
N THR A 561 -29.77 17.76 -2.45
CA THR A 561 -29.23 17.55 -3.78
C THR A 561 -30.36 17.61 -4.83
N GLN A 562 -30.07 18.19 -6.00
CA GLN A 562 -31.06 18.20 -7.08
C GLN A 562 -31.20 16.82 -7.72
N ALA A 563 -32.43 16.48 -8.16
CA ALA A 563 -32.70 15.23 -8.85
C ALA A 563 -32.11 15.23 -10.27
N TYR A 564 -31.19 14.32 -10.59
CA TYR A 564 -30.62 14.09 -11.92
C TYR A 564 -30.57 12.62 -12.29
N THR A 565 -31.48 11.86 -11.78
CA THR A 565 -31.49 10.41 -11.77
C THR A 565 -31.28 9.77 -13.14
N GLY A 566 -32.03 10.20 -14.16
CA GLY A 566 -32.00 9.57 -15.48
C GLY A 566 -30.64 9.67 -16.18
N ARG A 567 -29.95 10.82 -16.09
CA ARG A 567 -28.64 11.00 -16.73
C ARG A 567 -27.54 10.20 -16.01
N ILE A 568 -27.58 10.15 -14.69
CA ILE A 568 -26.58 9.38 -13.91
C ILE A 568 -26.71 7.90 -14.21
N PHE A 569 -27.91 7.33 -14.22
CA PHE A 569 -28.14 5.93 -14.57
C PHE A 569 -27.70 5.60 -15.99
N LYS A 570 -28.06 6.44 -16.95
CA LYS A 570 -27.65 6.25 -18.33
C LYS A 570 -26.14 6.23 -18.46
N THR A 571 -25.47 7.23 -17.88
CA THR A 571 -23.99 7.30 -17.91
C THR A 571 -23.36 6.12 -17.19
N ALA A 572 -23.85 5.74 -16.00
CA ALA A 572 -23.30 4.62 -15.25
C ALA A 572 -23.46 3.29 -16.02
N GLY A 573 -24.61 3.05 -16.63
CA GLY A 573 -24.85 1.89 -17.49
C GLY A 573 -23.89 1.85 -18.69
N GLU A 574 -23.79 2.95 -19.45
CA GLU A 574 -22.88 3.09 -20.59
C GLU A 574 -21.41 2.82 -20.21
N VAL A 575 -20.97 3.34 -19.06
CA VAL A 575 -19.60 3.16 -18.54
C VAL A 575 -19.35 1.70 -18.17
N ILE A 576 -20.28 1.07 -17.46
CA ILE A 576 -20.14 -0.33 -17.05
C ILE A 576 -20.11 -1.24 -18.27
N ASP A 577 -21.00 -1.06 -19.24
CA ASP A 577 -21.02 -1.83 -20.48
C ASP A 577 -19.70 -1.69 -21.24
N PHE A 578 -19.21 -0.47 -21.37
CA PHE A 578 -17.92 -0.21 -22.01
C PHE A 578 -16.78 -0.92 -21.29
N TYR A 579 -16.68 -0.80 -19.97
CA TYR A 579 -15.59 -1.43 -19.21
C TYR A 579 -15.70 -2.96 -19.22
N GLN A 580 -16.90 -3.51 -19.12
CA GLN A 580 -17.09 -4.97 -19.23
C GLN A 580 -16.58 -5.49 -20.57
N SER A 581 -16.87 -4.78 -21.67
CA SER A 581 -16.43 -5.17 -23.01
C SER A 581 -14.90 -5.09 -23.18
N ARG A 582 -14.20 -4.27 -22.42
CA ARG A 582 -12.77 -3.98 -22.60
C ARG A 582 -11.89 -4.65 -21.54
N PHE A 583 -12.37 -4.78 -20.30
CA PHE A 583 -11.55 -5.22 -19.17
C PHE A 583 -12.02 -6.53 -18.54
N GLY A 584 -13.21 -7.00 -18.88
CA GLY A 584 -13.81 -8.18 -18.29
C GLY A 584 -15.00 -7.85 -17.38
N PRO A 585 -15.69 -8.88 -16.84
CA PRO A 585 -16.95 -8.70 -16.13
C PRO A 585 -16.82 -7.78 -14.92
N TYR A 586 -17.88 -7.02 -14.63
CA TYR A 586 -17.97 -6.22 -13.42
C TYR A 586 -17.72 -7.10 -12.18
N PRO A 587 -16.86 -6.67 -11.23
CA PRO A 587 -16.41 -7.57 -10.16
C PRO A 587 -17.45 -7.86 -9.08
N PHE A 588 -18.50 -7.05 -8.96
CA PHE A 588 -19.49 -7.17 -7.89
C PHE A 588 -20.89 -7.49 -8.44
N ASP A 589 -21.84 -7.75 -7.55
CA ASP A 589 -23.21 -8.12 -7.94
C ASP A 589 -24.17 -6.92 -8.04
N LYS A 590 -23.73 -5.74 -7.63
CA LYS A 590 -24.44 -4.46 -7.74
C LYS A 590 -23.50 -3.28 -7.73
N LEU A 591 -24.02 -2.08 -8.03
CA LEU A 591 -23.38 -0.80 -7.75
C LEU A 591 -24.37 0.11 -7.02
N SER A 592 -23.99 0.67 -5.88
CA SER A 592 -24.73 1.80 -5.28
C SER A 592 -24.01 3.11 -5.60
N ILE A 593 -24.76 4.10 -6.04
CA ILE A 593 -24.25 5.46 -6.25
C ILE A 593 -24.92 6.37 -5.24
N VAL A 594 -24.14 7.02 -4.39
CA VAL A 594 -24.63 7.97 -3.41
C VAL A 594 -24.14 9.36 -3.78
N ARG A 595 -25.09 10.23 -4.06
CA ARG A 595 -24.80 11.64 -4.28
C ARG A 595 -25.04 12.44 -3.00
N ASN A 596 -24.00 13.10 -2.54
CA ASN A 596 -24.09 13.88 -1.31
C ASN A 596 -23.36 15.22 -1.43
N VAL A 597 -23.90 16.23 -0.76
CA VAL A 597 -23.28 17.54 -0.61
C VAL A 597 -22.58 17.56 0.75
N GLY A 598 -21.26 17.70 0.77
CA GLY A 598 -20.55 18.06 1.99
C GLY A 598 -19.71 17.00 2.69
N VAL A 599 -19.55 15.78 2.14
CA VAL A 599 -18.67 14.76 2.78
C VAL A 599 -17.21 14.96 2.42
N SER A 600 -16.89 15.27 1.19
CA SER A 600 -15.51 15.60 0.74
C SER A 600 -15.53 16.29 -0.62
N LYS A 601 -14.39 16.87 -1.03
CA LYS A 601 -14.19 17.28 -2.44
C LYS A 601 -13.67 16.06 -3.20
N GLY A 602 -14.33 15.70 -4.32
CA GLY A 602 -13.97 14.56 -5.14
C GLY A 602 -14.92 13.37 -4.99
N GLY A 603 -14.53 12.22 -5.48
CA GLY A 603 -15.23 10.96 -5.35
C GLY A 603 -14.58 10.06 -4.31
N HIS A 604 -15.33 9.03 -3.96
CA HIS A 604 -14.88 7.96 -3.11
C HIS A 604 -15.54 6.66 -3.56
N SER A 605 -14.75 5.66 -3.89
CA SER A 605 -15.23 4.47 -4.58
C SER A 605 -14.89 3.18 -3.84
N PRO A 606 -15.56 2.91 -2.69
CA PRO A 606 -15.47 1.61 -2.03
C PRO A 606 -15.97 0.48 -2.94
N PRO A 607 -15.70 -0.80 -2.61
CA PRO A 607 -16.24 -1.92 -3.36
C PRO A 607 -17.77 -1.83 -3.50
N ALA A 608 -18.31 -1.98 -4.70
CA ALA A 608 -19.73 -1.92 -5.03
C ALA A 608 -20.45 -0.62 -4.62
N LEU A 609 -19.72 0.44 -4.32
CA LEU A 609 -20.25 1.73 -3.87
C LEU A 609 -19.44 2.87 -4.51
N VAL A 610 -20.12 3.88 -5.02
CA VAL A 610 -19.54 5.13 -5.50
C VAL A 610 -20.22 6.30 -4.80
N ILE A 611 -19.44 7.13 -4.14
CA ILE A 611 -19.92 8.34 -3.47
C ILE A 611 -19.41 9.53 -4.26
N ILE A 612 -20.34 10.32 -4.81
CA ILE A 612 -20.00 11.50 -5.61
C ILE A 612 -20.54 12.76 -4.93
N ASN A 613 -19.71 13.79 -4.91
CA ASN A 613 -20.12 15.12 -4.52
C ASN A 613 -20.68 15.89 -5.73
N ASP A 614 -21.24 17.07 -5.50
CA ASP A 614 -21.86 17.86 -6.57
C ASP A 614 -21.00 18.02 -7.81
N LEU A 615 -21.63 17.78 -8.96
CA LEU A 615 -20.99 17.93 -10.26
C LEU A 615 -20.53 19.38 -10.51
N PRO A 616 -19.37 19.59 -11.14
CA PRO A 616 -18.70 20.89 -11.26
C PRO A 616 -19.52 22.04 -11.87
N ARG A 617 -20.50 21.74 -12.70
CA ARG A 617 -21.29 22.76 -13.42
C ARG A 617 -22.30 23.54 -12.57
N MET A 618 -22.65 23.04 -11.39
CA MET A 618 -23.77 23.61 -10.64
C MET A 618 -23.39 24.75 -9.70
N SER A 619 -22.10 24.91 -9.39
CA SER A 619 -21.66 25.90 -8.41
C SER A 619 -21.00 27.15 -8.99
N GLY A 620 -20.86 27.28 -10.30
CA GLY A 620 -20.12 28.40 -10.94
C GLY A 620 -18.63 28.44 -10.60
N VAL A 621 -18.12 27.43 -9.89
CA VAL A 621 -16.71 27.28 -9.51
C VAL A 621 -16.03 26.37 -10.51
N SER A 622 -14.84 26.74 -11.02
CA SER A 622 -14.10 25.89 -11.98
C SER A 622 -13.79 24.53 -11.35
N SER A 623 -13.93 23.45 -12.12
CA SER A 623 -13.62 22.07 -11.70
C SER A 623 -12.21 21.93 -11.06
N ARG A 624 -11.26 22.75 -11.52
CA ARG A 624 -9.90 22.83 -11.00
C ARG A 624 -9.84 23.17 -9.50
N ARG A 625 -10.76 24.01 -9.00
CA ARG A 625 -10.86 24.32 -7.56
C ARG A 625 -11.54 23.21 -6.77
N MET A 626 -12.45 22.44 -7.40
CA MET A 626 -13.20 21.40 -6.72
C MET A 626 -12.45 20.07 -6.60
N THR A 627 -11.76 19.67 -7.66
CA THR A 627 -11.04 18.38 -7.71
C THR A 627 -9.57 18.51 -7.32
N ARG A 628 -9.04 19.74 -7.18
CA ARG A 628 -7.59 20.00 -7.09
C ARG A 628 -6.77 19.38 -8.23
N SER A 629 -7.44 18.86 -9.26
CA SER A 629 -6.73 18.32 -10.41
C SER A 629 -6.00 19.43 -11.16
N PRO A 630 -4.73 19.24 -11.53
CA PRO A 630 -4.03 20.17 -12.37
C PRO A 630 -4.66 20.27 -13.77
N VAL A 631 -5.40 19.24 -14.19
CA VAL A 631 -6.05 19.14 -15.50
C VAL A 631 -7.53 19.47 -15.39
N ASP A 632 -7.98 20.45 -16.18
CA ASP A 632 -9.40 20.80 -16.27
C ASP A 632 -10.09 19.90 -17.32
N LEU A 633 -10.91 18.97 -16.83
CA LEU A 633 -11.73 18.05 -17.62
C LEU A 633 -13.23 18.35 -17.52
N SER A 634 -13.62 19.53 -16.98
CA SER A 634 -15.02 19.92 -16.78
C SER A 634 -15.85 20.03 -18.05
N ARG A 635 -15.23 20.04 -19.21
CA ARG A 635 -15.93 19.98 -20.51
C ARG A 635 -16.68 18.65 -20.67
N TRP A 636 -16.17 17.57 -20.06
CA TRP A 636 -16.74 16.22 -20.15
C TRP A 636 -17.35 15.83 -18.82
N ASP A 637 -18.65 16.04 -18.69
CA ASP A 637 -19.40 15.84 -17.43
C ASP A 637 -19.32 14.39 -16.93
N GLU A 638 -19.21 13.43 -17.83
CA GLU A 638 -19.18 12.00 -17.50
C GLU A 638 -17.83 11.52 -16.99
N TYR A 639 -16.77 12.31 -17.23
CA TYR A 639 -15.40 11.91 -16.90
C TYR A 639 -15.27 11.45 -15.43
N PHE A 640 -15.78 12.26 -14.51
CA PHE A 640 -15.62 12.00 -13.10
C PHE A 640 -16.34 10.71 -12.66
N LEU A 641 -17.60 10.52 -13.09
CA LEU A 641 -18.33 9.29 -12.79
C LEU A 641 -17.67 8.06 -13.45
N ALA A 642 -17.15 8.19 -14.67
CA ALA A 642 -16.42 7.11 -15.33
C ALA A 642 -15.14 6.74 -14.59
N HIS A 643 -14.40 7.73 -14.04
CA HIS A 643 -13.21 7.49 -13.23
C HIS A 643 -13.57 6.73 -11.94
N GLU A 644 -14.59 7.17 -11.21
CA GLU A 644 -15.00 6.52 -9.96
C GLU A 644 -15.55 5.10 -10.20
N ILE A 645 -16.26 4.87 -11.29
CA ILE A 645 -16.71 3.51 -11.66
C ILE A 645 -15.52 2.62 -12.07
N ALA A 646 -14.50 3.17 -12.73
CA ALA A 646 -13.31 2.41 -13.11
C ALA A 646 -12.57 1.82 -11.90
N HIS A 647 -12.63 2.49 -10.76
CA HIS A 647 -12.08 1.99 -9.51
C HIS A 647 -12.69 0.65 -9.06
N GLN A 648 -13.89 0.29 -9.54
CA GLN A 648 -14.47 -1.01 -9.22
C GLN A 648 -13.64 -2.16 -9.81
N TRP A 649 -13.01 -1.97 -10.98
CA TRP A 649 -12.02 -2.89 -11.55
C TRP A 649 -10.63 -2.67 -10.94
N TRP A 650 -10.17 -1.40 -10.95
CA TRP A 650 -8.81 -0.97 -10.63
C TRP A 650 -8.77 -0.32 -9.25
N GLY A 651 -8.29 -1.06 -8.28
CA GLY A 651 -8.28 -0.64 -6.89
C GLY A 651 -9.21 -1.45 -5.99
N GLN A 652 -10.40 -1.85 -6.46
CA GLN A 652 -11.32 -2.68 -5.69
C GLN A 652 -11.33 -4.13 -6.16
N GLY A 653 -11.53 -4.39 -7.45
CA GLY A 653 -11.49 -5.74 -8.01
C GLY A 653 -10.07 -6.32 -8.07
N VAL A 654 -9.09 -5.47 -8.43
CA VAL A 654 -7.66 -5.74 -8.36
C VAL A 654 -7.02 -4.70 -7.46
N SER A 655 -6.44 -5.11 -6.34
CA SER A 655 -5.70 -4.23 -5.44
C SER A 655 -4.24 -4.07 -5.88
N TRP A 656 -3.45 -3.32 -5.14
CA TRP A 656 -2.02 -3.14 -5.38
C TRP A 656 -1.21 -3.66 -4.18
N GLU A 657 -0.06 -4.26 -4.48
CA GLU A 657 0.76 -4.92 -3.46
C GLU A 657 1.51 -3.91 -2.57
N SER A 658 2.00 -2.83 -3.19
CA SER A 658 2.78 -1.81 -2.50
C SER A 658 2.46 -0.41 -3.02
N TYR A 659 2.92 0.63 -2.32
CA TYR A 659 2.75 2.00 -2.79
C TYR A 659 3.38 2.25 -4.18
N HIS A 660 4.37 1.47 -4.59
CA HIS A 660 4.95 1.51 -5.94
C HIS A 660 3.94 1.15 -7.03
N ASP A 661 2.93 0.38 -6.64
CA ASP A 661 1.93 -0.18 -7.56
C ASP A 661 0.61 0.59 -7.53
N GLN A 662 0.54 1.70 -6.77
CA GLN A 662 -0.68 2.51 -6.64
C GLN A 662 -1.22 3.03 -7.98
N TRP A 663 -0.38 3.16 -9.00
CA TRP A 663 -0.79 3.51 -10.35
C TRP A 663 -1.82 2.51 -10.94
N ILE A 664 -1.85 1.26 -10.45
CA ILE A 664 -2.85 0.23 -10.81
C ILE A 664 -4.27 0.69 -10.46
N SER A 665 -4.42 1.46 -9.38
CA SER A 665 -5.71 2.09 -9.08
C SER A 665 -5.89 3.37 -9.90
N GLU A 666 -5.15 4.40 -9.59
CA GLU A 666 -5.40 5.75 -10.07
C GLU A 666 -5.07 5.95 -11.55
N GLY A 667 -3.94 5.39 -11.99
CA GLY A 667 -3.49 5.49 -13.37
C GLY A 667 -4.38 4.73 -14.34
N LEU A 668 -4.80 3.50 -13.97
CA LEU A 668 -5.72 2.72 -14.77
C LEU A 668 -7.13 3.33 -14.76
N ALA A 669 -7.61 3.87 -13.64
CA ALA A 669 -8.91 4.55 -13.59
C ALA A 669 -8.91 5.82 -14.47
N GLN A 670 -7.84 6.62 -14.40
CA GLN A 670 -7.66 7.80 -15.26
C GLN A 670 -7.67 7.44 -16.74
N PHE A 671 -6.94 6.41 -17.11
CA PHE A 671 -6.88 5.92 -18.49
C PHE A 671 -8.21 5.36 -18.96
N SER A 672 -8.88 4.56 -18.14
CA SER A 672 -10.19 3.96 -18.45
C SER A 672 -11.24 5.02 -18.70
N ALA A 673 -11.31 6.06 -17.85
CA ALA A 673 -12.22 7.19 -18.06
C ALA A 673 -11.92 7.92 -19.37
N SER A 674 -10.65 8.10 -19.70
CA SER A 674 -10.24 8.75 -20.97
C SER A 674 -10.64 7.92 -22.19
N LEU A 675 -10.54 6.57 -22.11
CA LEU A 675 -10.99 5.68 -23.17
C LEU A 675 -12.52 5.70 -23.36
N PHE A 676 -13.27 5.76 -22.25
CA PHE A 676 -14.74 5.93 -22.34
C PHE A 676 -15.10 7.24 -23.03
N LEU A 677 -14.42 8.33 -22.72
CA LEU A 677 -14.65 9.61 -23.40
C LEU A 677 -14.26 9.55 -24.89
N ARG A 678 -13.21 8.82 -25.26
CA ARG A 678 -12.86 8.56 -26.67
C ARG A 678 -13.97 7.85 -27.41
N GLU A 679 -14.55 6.81 -26.82
CA GLU A 679 -15.69 6.07 -27.38
C GLU A 679 -16.90 6.98 -27.57
N LYS A 680 -17.17 7.85 -26.60
CA LYS A 680 -18.37 8.70 -26.59
C LYS A 680 -18.23 9.96 -27.45
N TYR A 681 -17.07 10.59 -27.49
CA TYR A 681 -16.84 11.90 -28.09
C TYR A 681 -15.89 11.87 -29.30
N GLY A 682 -15.20 10.76 -29.53
CA GLY A 682 -14.29 10.55 -30.67
C GLY A 682 -12.85 10.97 -30.42
N GLU A 683 -12.05 10.81 -31.48
CA GLU A 683 -10.59 10.97 -31.42
C GLU A 683 -10.12 12.42 -31.18
N ASP A 684 -10.85 13.43 -31.65
CA ASP A 684 -10.44 14.82 -31.47
C ASP A 684 -10.54 15.25 -29.99
N ASP A 685 -11.63 14.89 -29.32
CA ASP A 685 -11.81 15.13 -27.87
C ASP A 685 -10.78 14.35 -27.05
N PHE A 686 -10.50 13.11 -27.45
CA PHE A 686 -9.44 12.30 -26.81
C PHE A 686 -8.06 12.95 -26.99
N GLY A 687 -7.75 13.48 -28.19
CA GLY A 687 -6.51 14.23 -28.43
C GLY A 687 -6.37 15.47 -27.55
N ASP A 688 -7.48 16.18 -27.28
CA ASP A 688 -7.49 17.33 -26.36
C ASP A 688 -7.17 16.89 -24.91
N ILE A 689 -7.70 15.75 -24.46
CA ILE A 689 -7.42 15.19 -23.15
C ILE A 689 -5.94 14.81 -23.06
N VAL A 690 -5.42 14.05 -24.01
CA VAL A 690 -4.02 13.63 -24.10
C VAL A 690 -3.07 14.82 -24.06
N LYS A 691 -3.37 15.90 -24.79
CA LYS A 691 -2.58 17.12 -24.79
C LYS A 691 -2.55 17.81 -23.43
N LYS A 692 -3.67 17.82 -22.71
CA LYS A 692 -3.73 18.37 -21.34
C LYS A 692 -2.87 17.54 -20.39
N TYR A 693 -2.97 16.20 -20.44
CA TYR A 693 -2.12 15.31 -19.65
C TYR A 693 -0.63 15.52 -19.92
N SER A 694 -0.25 15.56 -21.20
CA SER A 694 1.14 15.78 -21.63
C SER A 694 1.71 17.10 -21.11
N THR A 695 0.91 18.17 -21.15
CA THR A 695 1.33 19.51 -20.67
C THR A 695 1.70 19.48 -19.18
N TRP A 696 0.88 18.84 -18.36
CA TRP A 696 1.14 18.74 -16.91
C TRP A 696 2.23 17.73 -16.59
N THR A 697 2.30 16.62 -17.31
CA THR A 697 3.39 15.65 -17.19
C THR A 697 4.74 16.30 -17.47
N LYS A 698 4.87 17.10 -18.54
CA LYS A 698 6.11 17.84 -18.83
C LYS A 698 6.48 18.82 -17.72
N LYS A 699 5.50 19.48 -17.12
CA LYS A 699 5.74 20.45 -16.04
C LYS A 699 6.21 19.81 -14.73
N LYS A 700 5.74 18.60 -14.44
CA LYS A 700 5.87 17.98 -13.10
C LYS A 700 6.63 16.63 -13.07
N SER A 701 7.04 16.08 -14.21
CA SER A 701 7.68 14.75 -14.25
C SER A 701 8.97 14.65 -13.42
N GLY A 702 9.72 15.74 -13.31
CA GLY A 702 10.97 15.80 -12.54
C GLY A 702 10.80 15.48 -11.04
N TRP A 703 9.58 15.54 -10.51
CA TRP A 703 9.31 15.23 -9.11
C TRP A 703 9.32 13.73 -8.83
N GLY A 704 9.09 12.87 -9.81
CA GLY A 704 9.06 11.45 -9.54
C GLY A 704 8.80 10.54 -10.74
N SER A 705 9.04 9.25 -10.53
CA SER A 705 8.64 8.17 -11.44
C SER A 705 7.27 7.61 -11.05
N ILE A 706 6.63 6.87 -11.96
CA ILE A 706 5.35 6.18 -11.68
C ILE A 706 5.50 5.24 -10.48
N MET A 707 6.61 4.52 -10.38
CA MET A 707 6.89 3.61 -9.27
C MET A 707 7.16 4.31 -7.92
N MET A 708 7.19 5.63 -7.85
CA MET A 708 7.20 6.32 -6.56
C MET A 708 5.82 6.39 -5.91
N GLY A 709 4.77 6.12 -6.66
CA GLY A 709 3.43 6.00 -6.12
C GLY A 709 3.00 7.21 -5.29
N SER A 710 2.30 6.93 -4.19
CA SER A 710 1.82 7.96 -3.26
C SER A 710 2.90 8.79 -2.59
N ARG A 711 4.16 8.34 -2.59
CA ARG A 711 5.27 9.11 -2.03
C ARG A 711 5.40 10.51 -2.66
N ILE A 712 5.08 10.64 -3.95
CA ILE A 712 5.13 11.94 -4.63
C ILE A 712 4.16 12.94 -3.99
N SER A 713 3.03 12.48 -3.44
CA SER A 713 2.04 13.35 -2.80
C SER A 713 2.59 14.05 -1.55
N HIS A 714 3.55 13.44 -0.86
CA HIS A 714 4.25 14.07 0.28
C HIS A 714 5.22 15.18 -0.15
N LEU A 715 5.67 15.14 -1.39
CA LEU A 715 6.57 16.13 -1.98
C LEU A 715 5.79 17.28 -2.62
N ASP A 716 4.89 16.93 -3.54
CA ASP A 716 4.05 17.87 -4.29
C ASP A 716 2.78 17.17 -4.79
N PHE A 717 1.61 17.63 -4.35
CA PHE A 717 0.34 16.99 -4.70
C PHE A 717 -0.02 17.13 -6.20
N GLU A 718 0.29 18.27 -6.83
CA GLU A 718 0.08 18.42 -8.28
C GLU A 718 1.01 17.50 -9.07
N ALA A 719 2.24 17.26 -8.57
CA ALA A 719 3.16 16.29 -9.16
C ALA A 719 2.63 14.87 -9.02
N TYR A 720 2.07 14.52 -7.88
CA TYR A 720 1.43 13.22 -7.67
C TYR A 720 0.35 12.97 -8.73
N GLN A 721 -0.58 13.90 -8.88
CA GLN A 721 -1.62 13.78 -9.90
C GLN A 721 -1.05 13.77 -11.33
N SER A 722 -0.01 14.56 -11.59
CA SER A 722 0.60 14.62 -12.91
C SER A 722 1.35 13.34 -13.28
N VAL A 723 1.99 12.68 -12.31
CA VAL A 723 2.78 11.47 -12.56
C VAL A 723 1.93 10.21 -12.45
N ILE A 724 1.20 10.04 -11.34
CA ILE A 724 0.46 8.79 -11.10
C ILE A 724 -0.78 8.70 -11.95
N TYR A 725 -1.50 9.80 -12.19
CA TYR A 725 -2.69 9.80 -13.03
C TYR A 725 -2.34 10.06 -14.50
N ASN A 726 -1.80 11.26 -14.81
CA ASN A 726 -1.71 11.72 -16.18
C ASN A 726 -0.57 11.04 -16.96
N LYS A 727 0.66 10.96 -16.41
CA LYS A 727 1.79 10.26 -17.05
C LYS A 727 1.45 8.79 -17.26
N THR A 728 0.85 8.14 -16.26
CA THR A 728 0.45 6.73 -16.39
C THR A 728 -0.57 6.54 -17.52
N ALA A 729 -1.60 7.39 -17.59
CA ALA A 729 -2.58 7.32 -18.67
C ALA A 729 -1.94 7.51 -20.07
N LEU A 730 -0.95 8.40 -20.19
CA LEU A 730 -0.19 8.57 -21.44
C LEU A 730 0.67 7.35 -21.77
N VAL A 731 1.31 6.76 -20.78
CA VAL A 731 2.14 5.55 -20.96
C VAL A 731 1.29 4.36 -21.39
N LEU A 732 0.13 4.18 -20.78
CA LEU A 732 -0.83 3.14 -21.18
C LEU A 732 -1.37 3.38 -22.59
N ASN A 733 -1.60 4.64 -22.97
CA ASN A 733 -1.99 4.96 -24.34
C ASN A 733 -0.86 4.66 -25.33
N MET A 734 0.39 4.94 -24.99
CA MET A 734 1.54 4.56 -25.82
C MET A 734 1.70 3.04 -25.93
N LEU A 735 1.51 2.31 -24.83
CA LEU A 735 1.51 0.84 -24.85
C LEU A 735 0.42 0.29 -25.79
N ARG A 736 -0.80 0.85 -25.74
CA ARG A 736 -1.89 0.52 -26.65
C ARG A 736 -1.51 0.83 -28.10
N ASP A 737 -0.88 1.96 -28.36
CA ASP A 737 -0.41 2.32 -29.69
C ASP A 737 0.67 1.37 -30.22
N ILE A 738 1.54 0.84 -29.35
CA ILE A 738 2.57 -0.15 -29.74
C ILE A 738 1.92 -1.48 -30.12
N LEU A 739 1.02 -1.99 -29.27
CA LEU A 739 0.44 -3.34 -29.40
C LEU A 739 -0.77 -3.40 -30.33
N GLY A 740 -1.46 -2.27 -30.54
CA GLY A 740 -2.79 -2.23 -31.14
C GLY A 740 -3.90 -2.56 -30.13
N ASP A 741 -5.13 -2.15 -30.48
CA ASP A 741 -6.29 -2.24 -29.56
C ASP A 741 -6.58 -3.69 -29.14
N GLU A 742 -6.53 -4.64 -30.04
CA GLU A 742 -6.85 -6.05 -29.76
C GLU A 742 -5.93 -6.65 -28.68
N MET A 743 -4.61 -6.61 -28.90
CA MET A 743 -3.65 -7.19 -27.98
C MET A 743 -3.61 -6.41 -26.65
N PHE A 744 -3.76 -5.10 -26.70
CA PHE A 744 -3.83 -4.28 -25.51
C PHE A 744 -5.02 -4.66 -24.60
N TYR A 745 -6.24 -4.73 -25.18
CA TYR A 745 -7.43 -5.10 -24.37
C TYR A 745 -7.37 -6.56 -23.90
N LEU A 746 -6.82 -7.46 -24.70
CA LEU A 746 -6.56 -8.83 -24.25
C LEU A 746 -5.62 -8.85 -23.04
N GLY A 747 -4.57 -8.05 -23.04
CA GLY A 747 -3.65 -7.87 -21.90
C GLY A 747 -4.36 -7.34 -20.67
N MET A 748 -5.18 -6.32 -20.83
CA MET A 748 -5.97 -5.74 -19.73
C MET A 748 -6.96 -6.75 -19.13
N GLN A 749 -7.65 -7.53 -19.96
CA GLN A 749 -8.56 -8.59 -19.51
C GLN A 749 -7.79 -9.69 -18.75
N ARG A 750 -6.65 -10.14 -19.30
CA ARG A 750 -5.79 -11.13 -18.62
C ARG A 750 -5.29 -10.62 -17.29
N PHE A 751 -4.87 -9.36 -17.22
CA PHE A 751 -4.42 -8.74 -15.99
C PHE A 751 -5.52 -8.70 -14.94
N PHE A 752 -6.72 -8.26 -15.31
CA PHE A 752 -7.88 -8.27 -14.42
C PHE A 752 -8.25 -9.68 -13.96
N LEU A 753 -8.41 -10.63 -14.88
CA LEU A 753 -8.88 -11.97 -14.54
C LEU A 753 -7.87 -12.78 -13.70
N ARG A 754 -6.56 -12.59 -13.94
CA ARG A 754 -5.52 -13.26 -13.15
C ARG A 754 -5.39 -12.72 -11.73
N ASN A 755 -5.70 -11.44 -11.53
CA ASN A 755 -5.50 -10.75 -10.25
C ASN A 755 -6.82 -10.34 -9.57
N LYS A 756 -7.97 -10.80 -10.08
CA LYS A 756 -9.27 -10.48 -9.48
C LYS A 756 -9.33 -10.98 -8.05
N TYR A 757 -9.70 -10.09 -7.14
CA TYR A 757 -9.74 -10.30 -5.69
C TYR A 757 -8.37 -10.67 -5.09
N SER A 758 -7.34 -10.05 -5.59
CA SER A 758 -6.00 -10.13 -5.03
C SER A 758 -5.22 -8.82 -5.23
N ALA A 759 -4.09 -8.71 -4.55
CA ALA A 759 -3.14 -7.64 -4.80
C ALA A 759 -2.25 -7.99 -6.02
N ALA A 760 -2.03 -7.01 -6.88
CA ALA A 760 -1.15 -7.10 -8.04
C ALA A 760 0.00 -6.10 -7.94
N ASN A 761 1.08 -6.37 -8.63
CA ASN A 761 2.23 -5.49 -8.70
C ASN A 761 2.60 -5.13 -10.14
N THR A 762 3.46 -4.14 -10.29
CA THR A 762 3.93 -3.66 -11.61
C THR A 762 4.59 -4.78 -12.42
N HIS A 763 5.28 -5.71 -11.76
CA HIS A 763 5.95 -6.81 -12.46
C HIS A 763 4.95 -7.80 -13.09
N SER A 764 3.86 -8.13 -12.38
CA SER A 764 2.80 -8.99 -12.93
C SER A 764 2.13 -8.35 -14.15
N PHE A 765 1.97 -7.02 -14.15
CA PHE A 765 1.48 -6.28 -15.31
C PHE A 765 2.45 -6.38 -16.51
N ILE A 766 3.73 -6.08 -16.27
CA ILE A 766 4.77 -6.14 -17.31
C ILE A 766 4.86 -7.52 -17.94
N ASN A 767 4.86 -8.57 -17.13
CA ASN A 767 4.96 -9.95 -17.61
C ASN A 767 3.82 -10.32 -18.57
N ILE A 768 2.57 -9.91 -18.26
CA ILE A 768 1.42 -10.18 -19.12
C ILE A 768 1.59 -9.50 -20.48
N PHE A 769 2.08 -8.27 -20.51
CA PHE A 769 2.25 -7.55 -21.76
C PHE A 769 3.47 -8.02 -22.55
N ASN A 770 4.54 -8.45 -21.89
CA ASN A 770 5.66 -9.10 -22.57
C ASN A 770 5.27 -10.46 -23.18
N GLU A 771 4.36 -11.24 -22.54
CA GLU A 771 3.81 -12.47 -23.10
C GLU A 771 3.01 -12.23 -24.39
N LEU A 772 2.44 -11.05 -24.58
CA LEU A 772 1.58 -10.69 -25.71
C LEU A 772 2.29 -9.91 -26.82
N ALA A 773 3.42 -9.31 -26.51
CA ALA A 773 4.16 -8.47 -27.44
C ALA A 773 5.03 -9.33 -28.37
N GLU A 774 5.15 -8.92 -29.64
CA GLU A 774 6.11 -9.51 -30.59
C GLU A 774 7.55 -9.11 -30.25
N ASN A 775 7.74 -7.96 -29.63
CA ASN A 775 9.02 -7.39 -29.23
C ASN A 775 9.09 -7.26 -27.72
N ASP A 776 10.31 -7.32 -27.17
CA ASP A 776 10.56 -7.06 -25.76
C ASP A 776 10.17 -5.62 -25.37
N LEU A 777 9.34 -5.48 -24.35
CA LEU A 777 8.87 -4.20 -23.81
C LEU A 777 9.64 -3.74 -22.57
N ASP A 778 10.68 -4.42 -22.15
CA ASP A 778 11.43 -4.10 -20.92
C ASP A 778 12.03 -2.70 -20.97
N ASP A 779 12.57 -2.29 -22.13
CA ASP A 779 13.08 -0.93 -22.32
C ASP A 779 11.98 0.13 -22.26
N PHE A 780 10.78 -0.19 -22.79
CA PHE A 780 9.62 0.68 -22.65
C PHE A 780 9.24 0.88 -21.18
N PHE A 781 9.04 -0.21 -20.44
CA PHE A 781 8.66 -0.12 -19.03
C PHE A 781 9.74 0.50 -18.16
N ARG A 782 11.02 0.19 -18.42
CA ARG A 782 12.14 0.79 -17.70
C ARG A 782 12.19 2.30 -17.89
N GLY A 783 12.06 2.76 -19.11
CA GLY A 783 12.09 4.18 -19.45
C GLY A 783 10.92 4.96 -18.85
N TRP A 784 9.71 4.42 -18.91
CA TRP A 784 8.51 5.17 -18.54
C TRP A 784 8.09 5.00 -17.08
N PHE A 785 8.24 3.82 -16.48
CA PHE A 785 7.80 3.54 -15.11
C PHE A 785 8.84 3.93 -14.07
N ARG A 786 10.13 3.65 -14.33
CA ARG A 786 11.20 3.89 -13.36
C ARG A 786 11.85 5.26 -13.48
N SER A 787 11.81 5.88 -14.65
CA SER A 787 12.44 7.18 -14.89
C SER A 787 11.52 8.35 -14.50
N TYR A 788 12.10 9.35 -13.83
CA TYR A 788 11.47 10.66 -13.62
C TYR A 788 11.78 11.65 -14.76
N HIS A 789 12.70 11.28 -15.66
CA HIS A 789 12.98 12.06 -16.85
C HIS A 789 11.93 11.80 -17.95
N LEU A 790 11.89 12.69 -18.90
CA LEU A 790 11.16 12.54 -20.14
C LEU A 790 12.15 12.55 -21.31
N PRO A 791 11.79 11.97 -22.47
CA PRO A 791 12.65 11.99 -23.65
C PRO A 791 12.91 13.41 -24.15
N ASP A 792 14.17 13.65 -24.51
CA ASP A 792 14.63 14.81 -25.26
C ASP A 792 15.08 14.32 -26.63
N VAL A 793 14.36 14.74 -27.68
CA VAL A 793 14.41 14.10 -28.98
C VAL A 793 14.69 15.11 -30.07
N LYS A 794 15.76 14.91 -30.85
CA LYS A 794 16.00 15.63 -32.09
C LYS A 794 15.35 14.90 -33.24
N VAL A 795 14.48 15.56 -33.97
CA VAL A 795 13.83 15.00 -35.17
C VAL A 795 14.25 15.80 -36.37
N VAL A 796 14.99 15.17 -37.28
CA VAL A 796 15.46 15.77 -38.54
C VAL A 796 14.66 15.17 -39.67
N TYR A 797 14.04 16.01 -40.52
CA TYR A 797 13.32 15.51 -41.67
C TYR A 797 13.72 16.23 -42.97
N SER A 798 13.72 15.49 -44.07
CA SER A 798 13.89 16.01 -45.42
C SER A 798 12.74 15.57 -46.31
N VAL A 799 12.47 16.37 -47.34
CA VAL A 799 11.54 16.07 -48.42
C VAL A 799 12.26 16.21 -49.76
N GLU A 800 12.56 15.10 -50.38
CA GLU A 800 13.26 15.02 -51.65
C GLU A 800 12.28 14.69 -52.76
N LYS A 801 12.50 15.18 -53.97
CA LYS A 801 11.73 14.81 -55.14
C LYS A 801 12.48 13.67 -55.85
N ASP A 802 11.83 12.57 -56.11
CA ASP A 802 12.38 11.47 -56.88
C ASP A 802 11.59 11.25 -58.21
N SER A 803 11.95 10.20 -58.96
CA SER A 803 11.30 9.87 -60.25
C SER A 803 9.81 9.54 -60.15
N ASN A 804 9.37 9.08 -58.96
CA ASN A 804 8.02 8.54 -58.71
C ASN A 804 7.17 9.44 -57.79
N GLY A 805 7.69 10.60 -57.35
CA GLY A 805 6.94 11.49 -56.48
C GLY A 805 7.85 12.25 -55.48
N PHE A 806 7.57 12.09 -54.20
CA PHE A 806 8.34 12.71 -53.12
C PHE A 806 8.70 11.68 -52.04
N LEU A 807 9.88 11.76 -51.52
CA LEU A 807 10.36 10.94 -50.41
C LEU A 807 10.49 11.83 -49.15
N LEU A 808 9.72 11.50 -48.11
CA LEU A 808 9.89 12.08 -46.78
C LEU A 808 10.79 11.15 -45.95
N ARG A 809 11.97 11.62 -45.58
CA ARG A 809 12.84 10.95 -44.59
C ARG A 809 12.68 11.62 -43.23
N VAL A 810 12.58 10.80 -42.20
CA VAL A 810 12.48 11.26 -40.81
C VAL A 810 13.47 10.50 -39.96
N ASN A 811 14.42 11.20 -39.37
CA ASN A 811 15.41 10.67 -38.43
C ASN A 811 15.03 11.10 -37.00
N VAL A 812 14.86 10.16 -36.14
CA VAL A 812 14.58 10.37 -34.70
C VAL A 812 15.84 10.03 -33.93
N ILE A 813 16.36 10.98 -33.19
CA ILE A 813 17.65 10.87 -32.48
C ILE A 813 17.43 11.19 -31.01
N GLN A 814 17.82 10.28 -30.13
CA GLN A 814 17.82 10.41 -28.69
C GLN A 814 19.26 10.40 -28.17
N ASP A 815 19.67 11.38 -27.38
CA ASP A 815 21.06 11.53 -26.96
C ASP A 815 21.45 10.59 -25.81
N GLU A 816 21.35 11.06 -24.56
CA GLU A 816 21.92 10.35 -23.41
C GLU A 816 21.03 9.22 -22.92
N ARG A 817 19.71 9.46 -22.85
CA ARG A 817 18.74 8.54 -22.28
C ARG A 817 17.81 8.00 -23.36
N PHE A 818 17.73 6.69 -23.42
CA PHE A 818 16.88 6.01 -24.37
C PHE A 818 15.47 5.78 -23.79
N PHE A 819 14.46 6.10 -24.59
CA PHE A 819 13.05 5.79 -24.37
C PHE A 819 12.47 5.11 -25.60
N MET A 820 11.79 4.01 -25.42
CA MET A 820 10.97 3.40 -26.45
C MET A 820 9.60 4.07 -26.48
N PHE A 821 9.13 4.54 -27.63
CA PHE A 821 7.80 5.16 -27.76
C PHE A 821 7.26 5.12 -29.18
N PRO A 822 5.92 5.07 -29.36
CA PRO A 822 5.27 5.27 -30.64
C PRO A 822 5.19 6.75 -30.97
N LEU A 823 5.58 7.16 -32.16
CA LEU A 823 5.56 8.54 -32.57
C LEU A 823 4.63 8.74 -33.75
N TRP A 824 3.65 9.59 -33.59
CA TRP A 824 2.74 9.96 -34.65
C TRP A 824 3.30 11.10 -35.51
N LEU A 825 3.29 10.89 -36.84
CA LEU A 825 3.59 11.87 -37.87
C LEU A 825 2.30 12.24 -38.58
N GLU A 826 2.14 13.50 -38.88
CA GLU A 826 0.98 14.01 -39.60
C GLU A 826 1.40 14.99 -40.70
N TRP A 827 0.80 14.89 -41.88
CA TRP A 827 0.98 15.86 -42.95
C TRP A 827 -0.29 15.99 -43.79
N LYS A 828 -0.32 17.01 -44.69
CA LYS A 828 -1.36 17.16 -45.69
C LYS A 828 -0.83 16.74 -47.06
N GLU A 829 -1.53 15.86 -47.74
CA GLU A 829 -1.29 15.45 -49.10
C GLU A 829 -2.59 15.68 -49.92
N ASN A 830 -2.52 16.53 -50.96
CA ASN A 830 -3.69 16.96 -51.72
C ASN A 830 -4.87 17.49 -50.87
N GLY A 831 -4.58 18.19 -49.79
CA GLY A 831 -5.61 18.69 -48.88
C GLY A 831 -6.07 17.69 -47.82
N ASN A 832 -5.84 16.39 -48.03
CA ASN A 832 -6.24 15.32 -47.10
C ASN A 832 -5.19 15.20 -45.97
N ARG A 833 -5.67 14.94 -44.76
CA ARG A 833 -4.85 14.66 -43.61
C ARG A 833 -4.38 13.21 -43.66
N VAL A 834 -3.06 13.01 -43.66
CA VAL A 834 -2.43 11.68 -43.57
C VAL A 834 -1.73 11.57 -42.22
N ARG A 835 -1.96 10.47 -41.51
CA ARG A 835 -1.25 10.16 -40.23
C ARG A 835 -0.53 8.82 -40.36
N LYS A 836 0.71 8.77 -39.88
CA LYS A 836 1.50 7.55 -39.80
C LYS A 836 2.11 7.44 -38.44
N LYS A 837 2.14 6.21 -37.93
CA LYS A 837 2.77 5.84 -36.65
C LYS A 837 4.12 5.17 -36.95
N ILE A 838 5.15 5.55 -36.23
CA ILE A 838 6.47 4.95 -36.22
C ILE A 838 6.83 4.53 -34.79
N LEU A 839 7.73 3.59 -34.64
CA LEU A 839 8.23 3.14 -33.34
C LEU A 839 9.69 3.58 -33.20
N ALA A 840 9.97 4.41 -32.20
CA ALA A 840 11.34 4.77 -31.80
C ALA A 840 11.83 3.73 -30.78
N ASP A 841 12.38 2.63 -31.28
CA ASP A 841 12.85 1.48 -30.50
C ASP A 841 14.36 1.44 -30.31
N LYS A 842 15.08 2.46 -30.82
CA LYS A 842 16.55 2.63 -30.70
C LYS A 842 16.89 4.10 -30.49
N LYS A 843 18.11 4.37 -30.05
CA LYS A 843 18.61 5.75 -29.89
C LYS A 843 18.55 6.55 -31.19
N VAL A 844 18.77 5.92 -32.33
CA VAL A 844 18.69 6.52 -33.65
C VAL A 844 17.88 5.60 -34.54
N VAL A 845 16.79 6.11 -35.10
CA VAL A 845 15.96 5.41 -36.07
C VAL A 845 15.63 6.31 -37.26
N SER A 846 15.55 5.69 -38.44
CA SER A 846 15.26 6.38 -39.68
C SER A 846 14.06 5.76 -40.37
N PHE A 847 13.15 6.60 -40.89
CA PHE A 847 11.95 6.18 -41.59
C PHE A 847 11.84 6.90 -42.93
N GLU A 848 11.34 6.19 -43.92
CA GLU A 848 11.10 6.71 -45.26
C GLU A 848 9.64 6.50 -45.70
N PHE A 849 9.06 7.54 -46.27
CA PHE A 849 7.69 7.52 -46.77
C PHE A 849 7.63 8.00 -48.21
N ASN A 850 7.24 7.12 -49.12
CA ASN A 850 6.98 7.47 -50.50
C ASN A 850 5.59 8.09 -50.67
N MET A 851 5.54 9.25 -51.33
CA MET A 851 4.33 10.03 -51.53
C MET A 851 4.18 10.45 -52.99
N LYS A 852 2.94 10.47 -53.46
CA LYS A 852 2.68 10.93 -54.81
C LYS A 852 2.81 12.46 -54.96
N ASN A 853 2.47 13.17 -53.89
CA ASN A 853 2.44 14.63 -53.88
C ASN A 853 3.29 15.22 -52.74
N LYS A 854 3.81 16.43 -52.91
CA LYS A 854 4.58 17.08 -51.91
C LYS A 854 3.83 17.30 -50.61
N PRO A 855 4.33 16.77 -49.50
CA PRO A 855 3.68 16.91 -48.19
C PRO A 855 3.71 18.37 -47.73
N LYS A 856 2.61 18.83 -47.15
CA LYS A 856 2.50 20.15 -46.55
C LYS A 856 2.13 20.02 -45.05
N LYS A 857 2.54 21.00 -44.22
CA LYS A 857 2.21 21.09 -42.80
C LYS A 857 2.59 19.81 -42.03
N ILE A 858 3.84 19.37 -42.19
CA ILE A 858 4.36 18.22 -41.45
C ILE A 858 4.36 18.58 -39.97
N ARG A 859 3.75 17.71 -39.15
CA ARG A 859 3.69 17.77 -37.69
C ARG A 859 4.23 16.49 -37.12
N ILE A 860 5.00 16.62 -36.04
CA ILE A 860 5.56 15.49 -35.29
C ILE A 860 4.96 15.56 -33.90
N ASN A 861 4.51 14.41 -33.38
CA ASN A 861 3.78 14.33 -32.11
C ASN A 861 2.61 15.32 -32.03
N PRO A 862 1.68 15.34 -32.99
CA PRO A 862 0.68 16.40 -33.15
C PRO A 862 -0.24 16.56 -31.94
N ASP A 863 -0.58 15.46 -31.28
CA ASP A 863 -1.47 15.42 -30.13
C ASP A 863 -0.70 15.47 -28.79
N GLY A 864 0.65 15.51 -28.85
CA GLY A 864 1.47 15.44 -27.65
C GLY A 864 1.36 14.12 -26.89
N ALA A 865 0.98 13.03 -27.56
CA ALA A 865 0.77 11.72 -26.94
C ALA A 865 2.03 11.16 -26.27
N VAL A 866 3.20 11.52 -26.78
CA VAL A 866 4.49 11.26 -26.13
C VAL A 866 4.89 12.51 -25.34
N PRO A 867 4.86 12.48 -24.01
CA PRO A 867 5.33 13.61 -23.19
C PRO A 867 6.86 13.69 -23.29
N GLY A 868 7.38 14.81 -23.79
CA GLY A 868 8.82 15.02 -24.00
C GLY A 868 9.10 16.33 -24.73
N TRP A 869 10.37 16.60 -24.98
CA TRP A 869 10.84 17.74 -25.76
C TRP A 869 11.25 17.26 -27.14
N PHE A 870 10.66 17.84 -28.18
CA PHE A 870 10.92 17.50 -29.57
C PHE A 870 11.50 18.68 -30.31
N HIS A 871 12.79 18.61 -30.69
CA HIS A 871 13.52 19.59 -31.44
C HIS A 871 13.45 19.24 -32.92
N ILE A 872 12.56 19.90 -33.65
CA ILE A 872 12.24 19.55 -35.04
C ILE A 872 13.06 20.42 -35.95
N GLN A 873 13.86 19.81 -36.82
CA GLN A 873 14.70 20.47 -37.81
C GLN A 873 14.39 19.93 -39.21
N LYS A 874 14.17 20.85 -40.15
CA LYS A 874 14.13 20.49 -41.58
C LYS A 874 15.55 20.51 -42.12
N SER A 875 15.99 19.40 -42.76
CA SER A 875 17.25 19.30 -43.49
C SER A 875 17.10 19.86 -44.89
#